data_8b483807df9b73880947e93bbfcfe13d
#
_entry.id   8b483807df9b73880947e93bbfcfe13d
#
_cell.length_a   1.000
_cell.length_b   1.000
_cell.length_c   1.000
_cell.angle_alpha   90.00
_cell.angle_beta   90.00
_cell.angle_gamma   90.00
#
_symmetry.space_group_name_H-M   'P 1'
#
loop_
_entity.id
_entity.type
_entity.pdbx_description
1 polymer ?
#
loop_
_entity_poly.entity_id
_entity_poly.type
_entity_poly.pdbx_seq_one_letter_code
_entity_poly.pdbx_strand_id
1 'polypeptide(L)'
;MAFFSTVKARVFVLFFILLSNSVQAQKDQLVIPRDVRSAYEKGTRSPDGQPGANYWQNRAEYDIKAELIPAQRRLRGTQQIIYYNQSPDSLNRLVIRLYQDILKKGNLRDWPVNESDLHNGMVIERLLINGQSFDLSAGNETVTRSGTNLTIKLNQPISPGNQAIVEMDWYFTISRTSNIRMGAYDSTTFFIAYWYPQIAVYDDVNGWDTYNYSGIQEYYNDFNDFQVEITVPKNFMVWATGDLQNVSDVLAPEYVQRYQTGQISDTVLKVISEDDLARGGTTLYKDKLTWIYQAHNVPDFAFGSSDHYLWDMVSLVVDERAPRRVIINAVYNPQSADFYGVADISRKVLEFFSTRMPGVPYPYPVMTVFNGSGGMEFPMIVNNGSQSSFAGTVGLTAHEIAHTYFPFYMGINERKYAWMDEGWAVMLPWEFQSSMVENNDRLATTIVEFNFSSGKEMDLPLLTPSIVYSSHVHYPGYRFNSYTKAAVAYQILRELLGEDLFRQALHEFMRRWNGKHPLPWDFFFTFDAVAGENLSWFWNSWFIEPGYPDLGIGQVKQKSGKSEIEIIRHGNMVIPVQLRVVFDDDSEEIIKKSARVWQNSVERIIVPVKHKKKIKRLELGHIHIPDINRQNNTVTF
;
A
#
# COMPACT_ATOMS: atom_id res chain seq x y z
N MET A 1 9.79 -3.88 70.46
CA MET A 1 8.75 -4.00 69.41
C MET A 1 8.81 -2.94 68.28
N ALA A 2 9.59 -1.87 68.39
CA ALA A 2 9.66 -0.79 67.39
C ALA A 2 10.65 -1.07 66.22
N PHE A 3 11.61 -1.97 66.37
CA PHE A 3 12.64 -2.24 65.33
C PHE A 3 12.15 -3.17 64.21
N PHE A 4 11.13 -4.01 64.46
CA PHE A 4 10.58 -4.93 63.45
C PHE A 4 9.57 -4.28 62.49
N SER A 5 8.99 -3.14 62.86
CA SER A 5 8.00 -2.42 62.05
C SER A 5 8.64 -1.61 60.91
N THR A 6 9.82 -1.04 61.14
CA THR A 6 10.54 -0.23 60.13
C THR A 6 11.20 -1.05 59.03
N VAL A 7 11.62 -2.27 59.33
CA VAL A 7 12.22 -3.19 58.32
C VAL A 7 11.13 -3.74 57.38
N LYS A 8 9.95 -4.11 57.93
CA LYS A 8 8.83 -4.60 57.08
C LYS A 8 8.29 -3.50 56.16
N ALA A 9 8.22 -2.25 56.61
CA ALA A 9 7.76 -1.13 55.77
C ALA A 9 8.76 -0.81 54.62
N ARG A 10 10.07 -0.86 54.90
CA ARG A 10 11.11 -0.65 53.88
C ARG A 10 11.19 -1.77 52.87
N VAL A 11 11.01 -3.03 53.27
CA VAL A 11 10.97 -4.18 52.38
C VAL A 11 9.70 -4.15 51.48
N PHE A 12 8.56 -3.72 52.05
CA PHE A 12 7.32 -3.59 51.28
C PHE A 12 7.40 -2.45 50.25
N VAL A 13 8.00 -1.32 50.58
CA VAL A 13 8.22 -0.19 49.69
C VAL A 13 9.23 -0.54 48.59
N LEU A 14 10.33 -1.25 48.91
CA LEU A 14 11.27 -1.75 47.92
C LEU A 14 10.64 -2.78 46.95
N PHE A 15 9.79 -3.65 47.49
CA PHE A 15 9.08 -4.65 46.65
C PHE A 15 8.03 -4.00 45.73
N PHE A 16 7.35 -2.94 46.21
CA PHE A 16 6.41 -2.17 45.37
C PHE A 16 7.14 -1.33 44.32
N ILE A 17 8.30 -0.76 44.61
CA ILE A 17 9.14 -0.01 43.66
C ILE A 17 9.73 -0.99 42.60
N LEU A 18 10.15 -2.19 43.03
CA LEU A 18 10.62 -3.22 42.07
C LEU A 18 9.50 -3.77 41.22
N LEU A 19 8.30 -3.97 41.76
CA LEU A 19 7.12 -4.38 40.98
C LEU A 19 6.64 -3.27 40.02
N SER A 20 6.65 -2.00 40.45
CA SER A 20 6.29 -0.89 39.57
C SER A 20 7.30 -0.70 38.44
N ASN A 21 8.59 -0.85 38.70
CA ASN A 21 9.61 -0.78 37.65
C ASN A 21 9.57 -1.98 36.71
N SER A 22 9.22 -3.20 37.18
CA SER A 22 9.07 -4.37 36.30
C SER A 22 7.81 -4.30 35.45
N VAL A 23 6.71 -3.73 35.96
CA VAL A 23 5.49 -3.49 35.17
C VAL A 23 5.72 -2.36 34.15
N GLN A 24 6.51 -1.34 34.50
CA GLN A 24 6.86 -0.24 33.59
C GLN A 24 7.81 -0.72 32.49
N ALA A 25 8.84 -1.50 32.84
CA ALA A 25 9.75 -2.11 31.87
C ALA A 25 9.05 -3.09 30.90
N GLN A 26 7.94 -3.69 31.32
CA GLN A 26 7.14 -4.57 30.46
C GLN A 26 6.22 -3.81 29.52
N LYS A 27 5.80 -2.57 29.85
CA LYS A 27 5.03 -1.68 28.97
C LYS A 27 5.86 -1.06 27.83
N ASP A 28 7.17 -0.96 28.02
CA ASP A 28 8.08 -0.36 27.05
C ASP A 28 8.68 -1.37 26.06
N GLN A 29 8.22 -2.62 26.07
CA GLN A 29 8.64 -3.65 25.10
C GLN A 29 7.54 -3.90 24.08
N LEU A 30 7.95 -3.98 22.80
CA LEU A 30 7.07 -4.43 21.73
C LEU A 30 6.70 -5.91 21.92
N VAL A 31 5.40 -6.21 21.86
CA VAL A 31 4.93 -7.58 21.83
C VAL A 31 5.16 -8.15 20.42
N ILE A 32 5.97 -9.21 20.35
CA ILE A 32 6.22 -9.95 19.12
C ILE A 32 5.40 -11.24 19.18
N PRO A 33 4.46 -11.48 18.24
CA PRO A 33 3.71 -12.72 18.15
C PRO A 33 4.64 -13.94 18.02
N ARG A 34 4.15 -15.10 18.45
CA ARG A 34 4.97 -16.30 18.55
C ARG A 34 5.52 -16.79 17.20
N ASP A 35 4.71 -16.68 16.14
CA ASP A 35 5.09 -17.01 14.77
C ASP A 35 6.18 -16.08 14.24
N VAL A 36 6.03 -14.78 14.44
CA VAL A 36 7.03 -13.77 14.08
C VAL A 36 8.33 -13.97 14.88
N ARG A 37 8.24 -14.27 16.19
CA ARG A 37 9.40 -14.57 17.03
C ARG A 37 10.19 -15.76 16.49
N SER A 38 9.50 -16.78 16.00
CA SER A 38 10.14 -17.95 15.39
C SER A 38 11.02 -17.60 14.19
N ALA A 39 10.66 -16.57 13.40
CA ALA A 39 11.49 -16.11 12.29
C ALA A 39 12.81 -15.48 12.78
N TYR A 40 12.78 -14.71 13.88
CA TYR A 40 14.00 -14.19 14.52
C TYR A 40 14.87 -15.33 15.07
N GLU A 41 14.27 -16.33 15.70
CA GLU A 41 14.98 -17.53 16.23
C GLU A 41 15.64 -18.35 15.12
N LYS A 42 15.00 -18.45 13.94
CA LYS A 42 15.56 -19.08 12.74
C LYS A 42 16.63 -18.24 12.04
N GLY A 43 16.77 -16.98 12.42
CA GLY A 43 17.70 -16.02 11.79
C GLY A 43 17.30 -15.59 10.39
N THR A 44 16.02 -15.70 10.02
CA THR A 44 15.49 -15.15 8.78
C THR A 44 15.25 -13.65 8.91
N ARG A 45 15.08 -13.15 10.14
CA ARG A 45 14.91 -11.72 10.46
C ARG A 45 15.84 -11.31 11.59
N SER A 46 16.19 -10.01 11.68
CA SER A 46 17.13 -9.47 12.65
C SER A 46 16.48 -8.40 13.54
N PRO A 47 16.82 -8.36 14.86
CA PRO A 47 16.26 -7.37 15.79
C PRO A 47 16.62 -5.90 15.48
N ASP A 48 17.51 -5.65 14.54
CA ASP A 48 17.82 -4.31 14.04
C ASP A 48 16.98 -3.93 12.79
N GLY A 49 16.02 -4.77 12.41
CA GLY A 49 15.13 -4.58 11.28
C GLY A 49 15.72 -4.95 9.91
N GLN A 50 16.90 -5.60 9.85
CA GLN A 50 17.45 -6.12 8.61
C GLN A 50 16.88 -7.51 8.28
N PRO A 51 16.86 -7.92 6.99
CA PRO A 51 16.76 -9.34 6.66
C PRO A 51 17.89 -10.09 7.37
N GLY A 52 17.54 -11.20 8.03
CA GLY A 52 18.53 -12.03 8.72
C GLY A 52 19.42 -12.77 7.74
N ALA A 53 20.53 -13.32 8.25
CA ALA A 53 21.50 -14.06 7.41
C ALA A 53 20.89 -15.29 6.71
N ASN A 54 19.83 -15.85 7.27
CA ASN A 54 19.11 -17.00 6.72
C ASN A 54 17.82 -16.58 5.97
N TYR A 55 17.63 -15.30 5.64
CA TYR A 55 16.47 -14.85 4.87
C TYR A 55 16.47 -15.47 3.48
N TRP A 56 15.33 -15.92 3.05
CA TRP A 56 15.09 -16.49 1.73
C TRP A 56 13.75 -16.00 1.18
N GLN A 57 13.59 -16.08 -0.12
CA GLN A 57 12.35 -15.77 -0.82
C GLN A 57 12.23 -16.60 -2.07
N ASN A 58 11.09 -17.24 -2.26
CA ASN A 58 10.79 -17.96 -3.48
C ASN A 58 10.50 -16.97 -4.61
N ARG A 59 10.57 -17.44 -5.83
CA ARG A 59 10.25 -16.67 -7.04
C ARG A 59 9.76 -17.59 -8.14
N ALA A 60 9.15 -17.00 -9.15
CA ALA A 60 8.77 -17.72 -10.35
C ALA A 60 9.08 -16.93 -11.63
N GLU A 61 9.17 -17.64 -12.73
CA GLU A 61 9.17 -17.10 -14.08
C GLU A 61 7.88 -17.56 -14.76
N TYR A 62 7.13 -16.59 -15.31
CA TYR A 62 5.86 -16.82 -15.99
C TYR A 62 6.00 -16.55 -17.48
N ASP A 63 5.71 -17.55 -18.31
CA ASP A 63 5.47 -17.41 -19.76
C ASP A 63 3.97 -17.60 -20.00
N ILE A 64 3.27 -16.51 -20.37
CA ILE A 64 1.82 -16.49 -20.49
C ILE A 64 1.43 -16.06 -21.90
N LYS A 65 0.57 -16.85 -22.55
CA LYS A 65 -0.08 -16.51 -23.82
C LYS A 65 -1.58 -16.41 -23.61
N ALA A 66 -2.11 -15.20 -23.79
CA ALA A 66 -3.52 -14.92 -23.55
C ALA A 66 -4.21 -14.38 -24.79
N GLU A 67 -5.48 -14.70 -24.96
CA GLU A 67 -6.34 -14.17 -26.01
C GLU A 67 -7.58 -13.54 -25.39
N LEU A 68 -7.79 -12.25 -25.66
CA LEU A 68 -9.01 -11.53 -25.32
C LEU A 68 -10.04 -11.68 -26.42
N ILE A 69 -11.24 -12.16 -26.07
CA ILE A 69 -12.38 -12.35 -26.96
C ILE A 69 -13.51 -11.42 -26.53
N PRO A 70 -13.52 -10.15 -27.00
CA PRO A 70 -14.45 -9.12 -26.52
C PRO A 70 -15.92 -9.51 -26.62
N ALA A 71 -16.34 -10.09 -27.76
CA ALA A 71 -17.73 -10.49 -27.98
C ALA A 71 -18.27 -11.50 -26.96
N GLN A 72 -17.39 -12.27 -26.32
CA GLN A 72 -17.71 -13.23 -25.26
C GLN A 72 -17.36 -12.70 -23.86
N ARG A 73 -16.74 -11.53 -23.75
CA ARG A 73 -16.10 -11.03 -22.52
C ARG A 73 -15.24 -12.13 -21.89
N ARG A 74 -14.44 -12.82 -22.69
CA ARG A 74 -13.64 -13.96 -22.25
C ARG A 74 -12.16 -13.65 -22.41
N LEU A 75 -11.40 -13.98 -21.39
CA LEU A 75 -9.96 -14.15 -21.50
C LEU A 75 -9.66 -15.64 -21.38
N ARG A 76 -8.86 -16.17 -22.31
CA ARG A 76 -8.32 -17.53 -22.22
C ARG A 76 -6.82 -17.48 -22.37
N GLY A 77 -6.13 -18.41 -21.77
CA GLY A 77 -4.67 -18.45 -21.86
C GLY A 77 -4.10 -19.82 -21.60
N THR A 78 -2.85 -19.92 -21.98
CA THR A 78 -1.93 -20.98 -21.59
C THR A 78 -0.76 -20.36 -20.86
N GLN A 79 -0.22 -21.06 -19.88
CA GLN A 79 0.96 -20.58 -19.16
C GLN A 79 1.89 -21.72 -18.78
N GLN A 80 3.18 -21.39 -18.75
CA GLN A 80 4.21 -22.17 -18.09
C GLN A 80 4.79 -21.33 -16.94
N ILE A 81 4.91 -21.94 -15.78
CA ILE A 81 5.51 -21.32 -14.60
C ILE A 81 6.72 -22.17 -14.19
N ILE A 82 7.88 -21.55 -14.07
CA ILE A 82 9.05 -22.17 -13.46
C ILE A 82 9.13 -21.61 -12.03
N TYR A 83 8.79 -22.44 -11.04
CA TYR A 83 8.79 -22.05 -9.62
C TYR A 83 10.05 -22.55 -8.92
N TYR A 84 10.79 -21.65 -8.30
CA TYR A 84 12.05 -21.90 -7.61
C TYR A 84 11.83 -21.96 -6.10
N ASN A 85 12.07 -23.12 -5.49
CA ASN A 85 12.05 -23.27 -4.04
C ASN A 85 13.40 -22.88 -3.44
N GLN A 86 13.51 -21.65 -2.99
CA GLN A 86 14.70 -21.13 -2.28
C GLN A 86 14.59 -21.29 -0.75
N SER A 87 13.45 -21.80 -0.26
CA SER A 87 13.25 -22.08 1.16
C SER A 87 14.09 -23.27 1.63
N PRO A 88 14.38 -23.37 2.93
CA PRO A 88 15.03 -24.56 3.50
C PRO A 88 14.11 -25.77 3.58
N ASP A 89 12.83 -25.63 3.21
CA ASP A 89 11.81 -26.66 3.36
C ASP A 89 11.60 -27.47 2.08
N SER A 90 11.28 -28.75 2.23
CA SER A 90 10.78 -29.58 1.13
C SER A 90 9.28 -29.36 0.96
N LEU A 91 8.87 -28.77 -0.16
CA LEU A 91 7.48 -28.42 -0.43
C LEU A 91 6.72 -29.63 -1.00
N ASN A 92 5.83 -30.21 -0.21
CA ASN A 92 5.02 -31.37 -0.59
C ASN A 92 3.68 -31.02 -1.25
N ARG A 93 3.39 -29.72 -1.42
CA ARG A 93 2.22 -29.20 -2.09
C ARG A 93 2.54 -27.86 -2.74
N LEU A 94 1.75 -27.48 -3.74
CA LEU A 94 1.68 -26.12 -4.26
C LEU A 94 0.31 -25.52 -3.94
N VAL A 95 0.28 -24.21 -3.69
CA VAL A 95 -0.94 -23.42 -3.56
C VAL A 95 -0.98 -22.42 -4.72
N ILE A 96 -2.05 -22.47 -5.50
CA ILE A 96 -2.26 -21.59 -6.64
C ILE A 96 -3.44 -20.67 -6.35
N ARG A 97 -3.28 -19.38 -6.57
CA ARG A 97 -4.32 -18.36 -6.45
C ARG A 97 -5.17 -18.34 -7.70
N LEU A 98 -6.47 -18.43 -7.53
CA LEU A 98 -7.48 -18.27 -8.57
C LEU A 98 -8.37 -17.09 -8.20
N TYR A 99 -7.84 -15.88 -8.27
CA TYR A 99 -8.53 -14.68 -7.80
C TYR A 99 -9.90 -14.48 -8.47
N GLN A 100 -10.06 -14.88 -9.73
CA GLN A 100 -11.34 -14.84 -10.46
C GLN A 100 -12.45 -15.70 -9.83
N ASP A 101 -12.09 -16.59 -8.92
CA ASP A 101 -13.07 -17.38 -8.15
C ASP A 101 -13.89 -16.53 -7.17
N ILE A 102 -13.51 -15.27 -6.94
CA ILE A 102 -14.39 -14.34 -6.22
C ILE A 102 -15.75 -14.20 -6.91
N LEU A 103 -15.81 -14.35 -8.25
CA LEU A 103 -17.04 -14.32 -9.05
C LEU A 103 -17.70 -15.69 -9.18
N LYS A 104 -17.13 -16.75 -8.56
CA LYS A 104 -17.73 -18.08 -8.59
C LYS A 104 -18.96 -18.13 -7.71
N LYS A 105 -20.04 -18.75 -8.22
CA LYS A 105 -21.27 -18.98 -7.46
C LYS A 105 -20.97 -19.77 -6.17
N GLY A 106 -21.50 -19.29 -5.04
CA GLY A 106 -21.32 -19.92 -3.72
C GLY A 106 -20.04 -19.55 -2.97
N ASN A 107 -19.08 -18.82 -3.56
CA ASN A 107 -17.90 -18.36 -2.83
C ASN A 107 -18.25 -17.19 -1.90
N LEU A 108 -17.56 -17.13 -0.76
CA LEU A 108 -17.64 -16.01 0.18
C LEU A 108 -17.01 -14.77 -0.43
N ARG A 109 -17.63 -13.64 -0.17
CA ARG A 109 -17.14 -12.32 -0.56
C ARG A 109 -17.64 -11.23 0.37
N ASP A 110 -16.85 -10.22 0.59
CA ASP A 110 -17.17 -9.00 1.34
C ASP A 110 -17.36 -7.78 0.40
N TRP A 111 -17.35 -8.01 -0.93
CA TRP A 111 -17.61 -7.03 -1.97
C TRP A 111 -18.95 -7.32 -2.67
N PRO A 112 -19.81 -6.32 -2.90
CA PRO A 112 -21.07 -6.52 -3.61
C PRO A 112 -20.83 -6.98 -5.06
N VAL A 113 -21.49 -8.05 -5.48
CA VAL A 113 -21.42 -8.58 -6.85
C VAL A 113 -22.83 -8.74 -7.39
N ASN A 114 -23.06 -8.24 -8.60
CA ASN A 114 -24.31 -8.45 -9.32
C ASN A 114 -24.42 -9.92 -9.75
N GLU A 115 -25.60 -10.51 -9.60
CA GLU A 115 -25.84 -11.91 -9.97
C GLU A 115 -25.51 -12.22 -11.43
N SER A 116 -25.67 -11.25 -12.35
CA SER A 116 -25.34 -11.39 -13.77
C SER A 116 -23.84 -11.60 -14.05
N ASP A 117 -22.98 -11.25 -13.11
CA ASP A 117 -21.52 -11.44 -13.20
C ASP A 117 -21.03 -12.71 -12.49
N LEU A 118 -21.95 -13.43 -11.80
CA LEU A 118 -21.60 -14.71 -11.18
C LEU A 118 -21.49 -15.81 -12.24
N HIS A 119 -20.36 -16.50 -12.24
CA HIS A 119 -20.04 -17.57 -13.20
C HIS A 119 -19.26 -18.72 -12.51
N ASN A 120 -18.53 -19.52 -13.26
CA ASN A 120 -17.77 -20.66 -12.75
C ASN A 120 -16.38 -20.28 -12.17
N GLY A 121 -16.06 -18.98 -12.10
CA GLY A 121 -14.73 -18.52 -11.72
C GLY A 121 -13.69 -18.81 -12.80
N MET A 122 -12.46 -19.04 -12.40
CA MET A 122 -11.37 -19.50 -13.26
C MET A 122 -11.62 -20.97 -13.65
N VAL A 123 -11.75 -21.27 -14.92
CA VAL A 123 -11.86 -22.65 -15.41
C VAL A 123 -10.46 -23.11 -15.83
N ILE A 124 -9.96 -24.13 -15.17
CA ILE A 124 -8.70 -24.80 -15.51
C ILE A 124 -9.04 -26.01 -16.37
N GLU A 125 -8.54 -26.05 -17.59
CA GLU A 125 -8.80 -27.13 -18.55
C GLU A 125 -7.69 -28.19 -18.52
N ARG A 126 -6.45 -27.79 -18.23
CA ARG A 126 -5.29 -28.67 -18.15
C ARG A 126 -4.36 -28.20 -17.01
N LEU A 127 -3.80 -29.14 -16.27
CA LEU A 127 -2.78 -28.91 -15.26
C LEU A 127 -1.72 -30.02 -15.34
N LEU A 128 -0.49 -29.61 -15.60
CA LEU A 128 0.69 -30.49 -15.50
C LEU A 128 1.66 -29.90 -14.50
N ILE A 129 2.33 -30.76 -13.72
CA ILE A 129 3.47 -30.38 -12.90
C ILE A 129 4.61 -31.35 -13.18
N ASN A 130 5.75 -30.82 -13.64
CA ASN A 130 6.90 -31.59 -14.10
C ASN A 130 6.51 -32.66 -15.16
N GLY A 131 5.59 -32.31 -16.09
CA GLY A 131 5.09 -33.20 -17.12
C GLY A 131 4.03 -34.21 -16.67
N GLN A 132 3.71 -34.28 -15.37
CA GLN A 132 2.68 -35.16 -14.85
C GLN A 132 1.31 -34.45 -14.81
N SER A 133 0.29 -35.08 -15.38
CA SER A 133 -1.09 -34.59 -15.38
C SER A 133 -1.78 -34.78 -14.03
N PHE A 134 -2.56 -33.78 -13.62
CA PHE A 134 -3.37 -33.82 -12.41
C PHE A 134 -4.86 -33.80 -12.77
N ASP A 135 -5.62 -34.68 -12.13
CA ASP A 135 -7.08 -34.74 -12.28
C ASP A 135 -7.72 -33.58 -11.52
N LEU A 136 -8.51 -32.79 -12.25
CA LEU A 136 -9.22 -31.62 -11.74
C LEU A 136 -10.67 -31.92 -11.32
N SER A 137 -11.09 -33.19 -11.35
CA SER A 137 -12.45 -33.59 -10.99
C SER A 137 -12.77 -33.29 -9.52
N ALA A 138 -14.02 -32.97 -9.24
CA ALA A 138 -14.48 -32.72 -7.88
C ALA A 138 -14.35 -33.97 -7.00
N GLY A 139 -13.89 -33.78 -5.73
CA GLY A 139 -13.70 -34.86 -4.75
C GLY A 139 -12.34 -35.56 -4.83
N ASN A 140 -11.41 -35.07 -5.65
CA ASN A 140 -10.05 -35.56 -5.71
C ASN A 140 -9.25 -35.05 -4.48
N GLU A 141 -8.67 -35.97 -3.72
CA GLU A 141 -7.86 -35.63 -2.54
C GLU A 141 -6.49 -35.02 -2.87
N THR A 142 -6.02 -35.21 -4.12
CA THR A 142 -4.75 -34.67 -4.61
C THR A 142 -4.86 -33.21 -5.02
N VAL A 143 -6.02 -32.82 -5.57
CA VAL A 143 -6.29 -31.45 -6.01
C VAL A 143 -7.54 -30.93 -5.32
N THR A 144 -7.35 -29.96 -4.43
CA THR A 144 -8.43 -29.38 -3.62
C THR A 144 -8.63 -27.92 -3.98
N ARG A 145 -9.86 -27.52 -4.31
CA ARG A 145 -10.24 -26.12 -4.60
C ARG A 145 -11.14 -25.57 -3.51
N SER A 146 -10.71 -24.53 -2.82
CA SER A 146 -11.46 -23.91 -1.73
C SER A 146 -11.38 -22.38 -1.82
N GLY A 147 -12.53 -21.71 -1.93
CA GLY A 147 -12.59 -20.26 -2.15
C GLY A 147 -11.81 -19.88 -3.40
N THR A 148 -10.80 -19.05 -3.24
CA THR A 148 -9.92 -18.57 -4.31
C THR A 148 -8.57 -19.31 -4.38
N ASN A 149 -8.46 -20.47 -3.75
CA ASN A 149 -7.24 -21.26 -3.73
C ASN A 149 -7.42 -22.62 -4.38
N LEU A 150 -6.40 -23.05 -5.13
CA LEU A 150 -6.22 -24.41 -5.63
C LEU A 150 -4.98 -25.00 -4.96
N THR A 151 -5.16 -26.03 -4.14
CA THR A 151 -4.07 -26.73 -3.45
C THR A 151 -3.81 -28.06 -4.15
N ILE A 152 -2.57 -28.31 -4.52
CA ILE A 152 -2.14 -29.51 -5.24
C ILE A 152 -1.12 -30.25 -4.38
N LYS A 153 -1.43 -31.47 -3.96
CA LYS A 153 -0.49 -32.35 -3.27
C LYS A 153 0.47 -32.94 -4.30
N LEU A 154 1.75 -32.76 -4.12
CA LEU A 154 2.78 -33.21 -5.03
C LEU A 154 3.15 -34.68 -4.76
N ASN A 155 3.32 -35.47 -5.83
CA ASN A 155 3.81 -36.84 -5.70
C ASN A 155 5.28 -36.89 -5.30
N GLN A 156 6.05 -35.90 -5.73
CA GLN A 156 7.45 -35.69 -5.32
C GLN A 156 7.59 -34.27 -4.79
N PRO A 157 8.06 -34.08 -3.55
CA PRO A 157 8.29 -32.77 -2.99
C PRO A 157 9.32 -31.97 -3.80
N ILE A 158 9.15 -30.65 -3.82
CA ILE A 158 10.17 -29.74 -4.36
C ILE A 158 11.19 -29.49 -3.25
N SER A 159 12.36 -30.12 -3.35
CA SER A 159 13.43 -29.96 -2.35
C SER A 159 14.02 -28.56 -2.36
N PRO A 160 14.68 -28.13 -1.26
CA PRO A 160 15.42 -26.87 -1.21
C PRO A 160 16.38 -26.70 -2.40
N GLY A 161 16.39 -25.52 -3.02
CA GLY A 161 17.24 -25.22 -4.18
C GLY A 161 16.77 -25.82 -5.51
N ASN A 162 15.66 -26.55 -5.54
CA ASN A 162 15.09 -27.14 -6.75
C ASN A 162 13.91 -26.31 -7.28
N GLN A 163 13.41 -26.69 -8.46
CA GLN A 163 12.31 -26.02 -9.14
C GLN A 163 11.20 -27.01 -9.50
N ALA A 164 10.01 -26.47 -9.81
CA ALA A 164 8.92 -27.16 -10.45
C ALA A 164 8.46 -26.39 -11.70
N ILE A 165 8.10 -27.12 -12.74
CA ILE A 165 7.48 -26.58 -13.95
C ILE A 165 5.99 -26.86 -13.86
N VAL A 166 5.17 -25.80 -13.88
CA VAL A 166 3.71 -25.89 -13.84
C VAL A 166 3.15 -25.37 -15.16
N GLU A 167 2.39 -26.21 -15.86
CA GLU A 167 1.74 -25.83 -17.13
C GLU A 167 0.23 -25.88 -16.95
N MET A 168 -0.46 -24.82 -17.39
CA MET A 168 -1.91 -24.69 -17.26
C MET A 168 -2.54 -24.10 -18.51
N ASP A 169 -3.72 -24.64 -18.85
CA ASP A 169 -4.64 -24.02 -19.81
C ASP A 169 -5.89 -23.60 -19.03
N TRP A 170 -6.35 -22.37 -19.27
CA TRP A 170 -7.42 -21.78 -18.48
C TRP A 170 -8.21 -20.72 -19.23
N TYR A 171 -9.42 -20.43 -18.73
CA TYR A 171 -10.21 -19.27 -19.14
C TYR A 171 -11.12 -18.78 -18.02
N PHE A 172 -11.60 -17.53 -18.15
CA PHE A 172 -12.69 -16.99 -17.33
C PHE A 172 -13.50 -15.96 -18.11
N THR A 173 -14.67 -15.57 -17.55
CA THR A 173 -15.53 -14.53 -18.09
C THR A 173 -15.26 -13.22 -17.34
N ILE A 174 -15.02 -12.13 -18.09
CA ILE A 174 -14.77 -10.80 -17.52
C ILE A 174 -16.08 -10.19 -17.03
N SER A 175 -16.10 -9.65 -15.81
CA SER A 175 -17.25 -8.95 -15.25
C SER A 175 -17.59 -7.67 -16.03
N ARG A 176 -18.86 -7.30 -16.03
CA ARG A 176 -19.35 -6.10 -16.70
C ARG A 176 -20.02 -5.10 -15.77
N THR A 177 -20.74 -5.60 -14.78
CA THR A 177 -21.54 -4.77 -13.87
C THR A 177 -20.85 -4.60 -12.52
N SER A 178 -20.12 -5.63 -12.09
CA SER A 178 -19.37 -5.65 -10.83
C SER A 178 -17.89 -5.49 -11.12
N ASN A 179 -17.45 -4.24 -11.22
CA ASN A 179 -16.05 -3.92 -11.48
C ASN A 179 -15.26 -3.99 -10.16
N ILE A 180 -14.94 -5.22 -9.72
CA ILE A 180 -14.02 -5.40 -8.61
C ILE A 180 -12.61 -5.19 -9.15
N ARG A 181 -12.13 -3.93 -9.11
CA ARG A 181 -10.76 -3.53 -9.51
C ARG A 181 -10.41 -3.77 -10.98
N MET A 182 -11.23 -4.49 -11.73
CA MET A 182 -11.11 -4.81 -13.13
C MET A 182 -12.49 -5.00 -13.77
N GLY A 183 -12.59 -5.02 -15.10
CA GLY A 183 -13.84 -5.33 -15.79
C GLY A 183 -13.88 -4.89 -17.24
N ALA A 184 -15.03 -5.14 -17.87
CA ALA A 184 -15.40 -4.59 -19.16
C ALA A 184 -16.17 -3.29 -18.94
N TYR A 185 -15.60 -2.16 -19.37
CA TYR A 185 -16.19 -0.83 -19.16
C TYR A 185 -17.19 -0.46 -20.24
N ASP A 186 -16.97 -1.00 -21.43
CA ASP A 186 -17.90 -1.01 -22.53
C ASP A 186 -17.72 -2.31 -23.37
N SER A 187 -18.14 -2.32 -24.64
CA SER A 187 -18.04 -3.52 -25.49
C SER A 187 -16.62 -3.81 -25.97
N THR A 188 -15.72 -2.82 -25.94
CA THR A 188 -14.38 -2.88 -26.52
C THR A 188 -13.28 -2.34 -25.58
N THR A 189 -13.63 -1.90 -24.37
CA THR A 189 -12.68 -1.43 -23.36
C THR A 189 -12.67 -2.34 -22.16
N PHE A 190 -11.48 -2.81 -21.81
CA PHE A 190 -11.24 -3.76 -20.72
C PHE A 190 -10.04 -3.34 -19.91
N PHE A 191 -10.15 -3.48 -18.58
CA PHE A 191 -9.00 -3.52 -17.69
C PHE A 191 -8.97 -4.89 -17.01
N ILE A 192 -7.83 -5.57 -17.07
CA ILE A 192 -7.68 -6.97 -16.70
C ILE A 192 -6.56 -7.09 -15.66
N ALA A 193 -6.90 -7.58 -14.47
CA ALA A 193 -5.98 -7.74 -13.36
C ALA A 193 -6.26 -9.05 -12.62
N TYR A 194 -5.29 -9.54 -11.83
CA TYR A 194 -5.34 -10.81 -11.08
C TYR A 194 -6.03 -11.94 -11.89
N TRP A 195 -5.61 -12.06 -13.14
CA TRP A 195 -6.32 -12.73 -14.22
C TRP A 195 -5.74 -14.10 -14.60
N TYR A 196 -4.56 -14.43 -14.15
CA TYR A 196 -3.89 -15.71 -14.42
C TYR A 196 -3.74 -16.49 -13.10
N PRO A 197 -3.68 -17.85 -13.15
CA PRO A 197 -3.33 -18.64 -11.98
C PRO A 197 -1.93 -18.30 -11.45
N GLN A 198 -1.82 -17.87 -10.19
CA GLN A 198 -0.57 -17.44 -9.57
C GLN A 198 -0.14 -18.42 -8.48
N ILE A 199 1.16 -18.70 -8.34
CA ILE A 199 1.67 -19.41 -7.18
C ILE A 199 1.53 -18.49 -5.96
N ALA A 200 0.96 -18.99 -4.86
CA ALA A 200 0.84 -18.23 -3.62
C ALA A 200 2.22 -18.02 -2.98
N VAL A 201 2.36 -16.97 -2.20
CA VAL A 201 3.58 -16.76 -1.40
C VAL A 201 3.77 -17.90 -0.41
N TYR A 202 5.01 -18.37 -0.31
CA TYR A 202 5.48 -19.22 0.78
C TYR A 202 6.56 -18.46 1.53
N ASP A 203 6.26 -18.02 2.76
CA ASP A 203 7.13 -17.13 3.53
C ASP A 203 7.71 -17.80 4.79
N ASP A 204 8.68 -17.14 5.41
CA ASP A 204 9.43 -17.61 6.57
C ASP A 204 8.64 -17.62 7.88
N VAL A 205 7.49 -16.95 7.92
CA VAL A 205 6.63 -16.78 9.11
C VAL A 205 5.44 -17.71 9.07
N ASN A 206 4.71 -17.73 7.94
CA ASN A 206 3.41 -18.39 7.81
C ASN A 206 3.46 -19.66 6.96
N GLY A 207 4.55 -19.88 6.21
CA GLY A 207 4.55 -20.88 5.14
C GLY A 207 3.65 -20.43 3.99
N TRP A 208 2.85 -21.34 3.41
CA TRP A 208 1.92 -21.00 2.32
C TRP A 208 0.85 -20.02 2.77
N ASP A 209 0.71 -18.91 2.05
CA ASP A 209 -0.45 -18.04 2.18
C ASP A 209 -1.68 -18.73 1.60
N THR A 210 -2.59 -19.16 2.47
CA THR A 210 -3.82 -19.87 2.11
C THR A 210 -5.10 -19.07 2.37
N TYR A 211 -4.99 -17.80 2.77
CA TYR A 211 -6.15 -16.95 2.96
C TYR A 211 -6.90 -16.74 1.65
N ASN A 212 -8.22 -16.86 1.68
CA ASN A 212 -9.04 -16.58 0.51
C ASN A 212 -9.14 -15.09 0.23
N TYR A 213 -9.19 -14.71 -1.04
CA TYR A 213 -9.53 -13.38 -1.46
C TYR A 213 -11.04 -13.19 -1.39
N SER A 214 -11.52 -12.17 -0.68
CA SER A 214 -12.96 -11.89 -0.49
C SER A 214 -13.42 -10.57 -1.10
N GLY A 215 -12.52 -9.68 -1.48
CA GLY A 215 -12.82 -8.45 -2.24
C GLY A 215 -12.27 -7.17 -1.66
N ILE A 216 -12.49 -6.86 -0.38
CA ILE A 216 -12.06 -5.58 0.24
C ILE A 216 -10.54 -5.56 0.44
N GLN A 217 -9.97 -6.59 1.09
CA GLN A 217 -8.51 -6.66 1.24
C GLN A 217 -7.83 -6.91 -0.11
N GLU A 218 -6.60 -6.47 -0.23
CA GLU A 218 -5.82 -6.55 -1.46
C GLU A 218 -4.95 -7.79 -1.53
N TYR A 219 -3.75 -7.73 -2.11
CA TYR A 219 -3.05 -8.90 -2.56
C TYR A 219 -1.81 -9.19 -1.72
N TYR A 220 -1.24 -10.35 -1.94
CA TYR A 220 0.07 -10.73 -1.42
C TYR A 220 0.69 -11.71 -2.40
N ASN A 221 1.67 -11.25 -3.18
CA ASN A 221 2.31 -12.00 -4.24
C ASN A 221 3.83 -11.92 -4.13
N ASP A 222 4.54 -12.97 -4.56
CA ASP A 222 6.00 -12.96 -4.69
C ASP A 222 6.46 -12.11 -5.88
N PHE A 223 7.72 -11.69 -5.85
CA PHE A 223 8.37 -11.02 -6.97
C PHE A 223 8.77 -12.03 -8.04
N ASN A 224 8.30 -11.80 -9.26
CA ASN A 224 8.42 -12.73 -10.37
C ASN A 224 8.87 -12.01 -11.64
N ASP A 225 9.33 -12.80 -12.62
CA ASP A 225 9.59 -12.35 -13.97
C ASP A 225 8.49 -12.83 -14.91
N PHE A 226 8.10 -11.96 -15.84
CA PHE A 226 6.99 -12.21 -16.76
C PHE A 226 7.39 -12.01 -18.23
N GLN A 227 7.06 -12.97 -19.05
CA GLN A 227 6.97 -12.88 -20.51
C GLN A 227 5.50 -13.09 -20.87
N VAL A 228 4.83 -12.06 -21.41
CA VAL A 228 3.38 -12.10 -21.66
C VAL A 228 3.06 -11.73 -23.09
N GLU A 229 2.36 -12.61 -23.79
CA GLU A 229 1.81 -12.40 -25.12
C GLU A 229 0.29 -12.20 -25.01
N ILE A 230 -0.21 -11.02 -25.40
CA ILE A 230 -1.65 -10.70 -25.34
C ILE A 230 -2.17 -10.54 -26.75
N THR A 231 -2.97 -11.49 -27.19
CA THR A 231 -3.61 -11.47 -28.52
C THR A 231 -4.99 -10.83 -28.42
N VAL A 232 -5.22 -9.81 -29.24
CA VAL A 232 -6.46 -9.04 -29.32
C VAL A 232 -6.95 -8.95 -30.77
N PRO A 233 -8.24 -8.65 -31.03
CA PRO A 233 -8.71 -8.40 -32.39
C PRO A 233 -8.03 -7.18 -33.02
N LYS A 234 -8.17 -7.06 -34.34
CA LYS A 234 -7.71 -5.87 -35.08
C LYS A 234 -8.21 -4.56 -34.44
N ASN A 235 -7.44 -3.52 -34.57
CA ASN A 235 -7.66 -2.17 -34.03
C ASN A 235 -7.56 -2.03 -32.51
N PHE A 236 -7.49 -3.14 -31.75
CA PHE A 236 -7.29 -3.06 -30.31
C PHE A 236 -5.83 -2.75 -29.97
N MET A 237 -5.64 -1.82 -29.06
CA MET A 237 -4.38 -1.52 -28.42
C MET A 237 -4.32 -2.16 -27.04
N VAL A 238 -3.11 -2.44 -26.56
CA VAL A 238 -2.86 -3.00 -25.24
C VAL A 238 -1.81 -2.16 -24.52
N TRP A 239 -2.03 -1.89 -23.25
CA TRP A 239 -1.08 -1.27 -22.33
C TRP A 239 -0.99 -2.16 -21.09
N ALA A 240 0.22 -2.47 -20.66
CA ALA A 240 0.40 -3.48 -19.61
C ALA A 240 1.54 -3.15 -18.65
N THR A 241 1.62 -3.91 -17.58
CA THR A 241 2.82 -4.04 -16.75
C THR A 241 4.01 -4.42 -17.62
N GLY A 242 5.16 -3.74 -17.46
CA GLY A 242 6.39 -4.05 -18.17
C GLY A 242 6.60 -3.26 -19.46
N ASP A 243 7.65 -3.65 -20.18
CA ASP A 243 8.10 -3.01 -21.40
C ASP A 243 7.49 -3.69 -22.63
N LEU A 244 6.93 -2.89 -23.55
CA LEU A 244 6.46 -3.36 -24.86
C LEU A 244 7.65 -3.73 -25.76
N GLN A 245 7.70 -4.99 -26.20
CA GLN A 245 8.82 -5.55 -26.95
C GLN A 245 8.70 -5.44 -28.46
N ASN A 246 7.46 -5.38 -29.00
CA ASN A 246 7.21 -5.56 -30.42
C ASN A 246 6.34 -4.45 -31.03
N VAL A 247 6.59 -3.20 -30.69
CA VAL A 247 5.80 -2.05 -31.15
C VAL A 247 5.64 -2.00 -32.66
N SER A 248 6.66 -2.36 -33.45
CA SER A 248 6.64 -2.40 -34.92
C SER A 248 5.77 -3.51 -35.51
N ASP A 249 5.41 -4.53 -34.71
CA ASP A 249 4.58 -5.66 -35.17
C ASP A 249 3.08 -5.42 -34.94
N VAL A 250 2.74 -4.35 -34.17
CA VAL A 250 1.37 -4.05 -33.76
C VAL A 250 0.88 -2.67 -34.19
N LEU A 251 1.72 -1.63 -34.16
CA LEU A 251 1.36 -0.28 -34.59
C LEU A 251 1.73 -0.04 -36.07
N ALA A 252 0.98 0.84 -36.73
CA ALA A 252 1.35 1.31 -38.04
C ALA A 252 2.60 2.22 -37.98
N PRO A 253 3.43 2.34 -39.06
CA PRO A 253 4.75 2.96 -39.01
C PRO A 253 4.78 4.40 -38.45
N GLU A 254 3.76 5.20 -38.74
CA GLU A 254 3.64 6.57 -38.21
C GLU A 254 3.59 6.57 -36.68
N TYR A 255 2.81 5.65 -36.08
CA TYR A 255 2.62 5.57 -34.62
C TYR A 255 3.82 4.91 -33.92
N VAL A 256 4.53 4.00 -34.61
CA VAL A 256 5.83 3.50 -34.14
C VAL A 256 6.82 4.66 -33.95
N GLN A 257 6.89 5.60 -34.93
CA GLN A 257 7.76 6.75 -34.84
C GLN A 257 7.36 7.69 -33.69
N ARG A 258 6.04 7.94 -33.49
CA ARG A 258 5.56 8.76 -32.37
C ARG A 258 5.87 8.10 -31.03
N TYR A 259 5.68 6.79 -30.89
CA TYR A 259 6.03 6.03 -29.71
C TYR A 259 7.53 6.16 -29.38
N GLN A 260 8.41 5.94 -30.36
CA GLN A 260 9.86 6.09 -30.19
C GLN A 260 10.26 7.51 -29.80
N THR A 261 9.60 8.53 -30.36
CA THR A 261 9.81 9.93 -29.98
C THR A 261 9.36 10.18 -28.54
N GLY A 262 8.22 9.64 -28.12
CA GLY A 262 7.67 9.76 -26.76
C GLY A 262 8.58 9.15 -25.70
N GLN A 263 9.34 8.09 -26.01
CA GLN A 263 10.28 7.45 -25.10
C GLN A 263 11.41 8.39 -24.61
N ILE A 264 11.70 9.45 -25.37
CA ILE A 264 12.77 10.41 -25.07
C ILE A 264 12.27 11.86 -24.91
N SER A 265 10.95 12.08 -24.99
CA SER A 265 10.36 13.41 -24.94
C SER A 265 10.14 13.87 -23.50
N ASP A 266 10.64 15.05 -23.15
CA ASP A 266 10.37 15.71 -21.85
C ASP A 266 9.01 16.45 -21.83
N THR A 267 8.32 16.51 -22.97
CA THR A 267 7.00 17.11 -23.13
C THR A 267 5.99 16.08 -23.61
N VAL A 268 4.73 16.27 -23.20
CA VAL A 268 3.65 15.35 -23.59
C VAL A 268 3.47 15.33 -25.11
N LEU A 269 3.48 14.14 -25.69
CA LEU A 269 3.25 13.86 -27.09
C LEU A 269 2.01 12.96 -27.24
N LYS A 270 1.14 13.27 -28.21
CA LYS A 270 0.01 12.42 -28.56
C LYS A 270 0.48 11.30 -29.48
N VAL A 271 0.57 10.08 -28.94
CA VAL A 271 0.83 8.88 -29.77
C VAL A 271 -0.39 8.59 -30.62
N ILE A 272 -1.59 8.60 -30.02
CA ILE A 272 -2.88 8.44 -30.69
C ILE A 272 -3.79 9.59 -30.29
N SER A 273 -4.20 10.39 -31.27
CA SER A 273 -5.13 11.51 -31.11
C SER A 273 -6.55 11.15 -31.55
N GLU A 274 -7.52 12.05 -31.29
CA GLU A 274 -8.90 11.92 -31.80
C GLU A 274 -8.96 11.83 -33.33
N ASP A 275 -8.17 12.66 -34.03
CA ASP A 275 -8.10 12.66 -35.50
C ASP A 275 -7.54 11.33 -36.03
N ASP A 276 -6.60 10.71 -35.29
CA ASP A 276 -6.04 9.41 -35.65
C ASP A 276 -7.09 8.30 -35.52
N LEU A 277 -7.87 8.31 -34.45
CA LEU A 277 -8.98 7.37 -34.26
C LEU A 277 -10.05 7.54 -35.34
N ALA A 278 -10.40 8.79 -35.65
CA ALA A 278 -11.37 9.08 -36.70
C ALA A 278 -10.88 8.63 -38.10
N ARG A 279 -9.58 8.74 -38.37
CA ARG A 279 -8.94 8.29 -39.61
C ARG A 279 -8.83 6.76 -39.69
N GLY A 280 -8.66 6.12 -38.53
CA GLY A 280 -8.38 4.68 -38.43
C GLY A 280 -6.97 4.29 -38.86
N GLY A 281 -6.66 3.00 -38.79
CA GLY A 281 -5.37 2.46 -39.22
C GLY A 281 -4.22 2.74 -38.24
N THR A 282 -4.53 2.88 -36.94
CA THR A 282 -3.53 3.08 -35.89
C THR A 282 -2.68 1.83 -35.65
N THR A 283 -3.24 0.68 -35.87
CA THR A 283 -2.57 -0.62 -35.77
C THR A 283 -2.31 -1.23 -37.17
N LEU A 284 -1.45 -2.24 -37.25
CA LEU A 284 -1.24 -2.99 -38.47
C LEU A 284 -2.53 -3.68 -38.91
N TYR A 285 -2.71 -3.78 -40.22
CA TYR A 285 -3.88 -4.43 -40.82
C TYR A 285 -3.73 -5.97 -40.77
N LYS A 286 -4.10 -6.55 -39.62
CA LYS A 286 -4.15 -7.99 -39.35
C LYS A 286 -5.44 -8.30 -38.60
N ASP A 287 -6.03 -9.48 -38.77
CA ASP A 287 -7.26 -9.88 -38.07
C ASP A 287 -7.07 -9.95 -36.55
N LYS A 288 -5.87 -10.32 -36.11
CA LYS A 288 -5.45 -10.35 -34.70
C LYS A 288 -4.05 -9.76 -34.57
N LEU A 289 -3.80 -9.14 -33.46
CA LEU A 289 -2.52 -8.54 -33.05
C LEU A 289 -2.07 -9.16 -31.75
N THR A 290 -0.82 -9.55 -31.66
CA THR A 290 -0.21 -10.05 -30.42
C THR A 290 0.77 -9.02 -29.88
N TRP A 291 0.48 -8.49 -28.72
CA TRP A 291 1.29 -7.54 -27.98
C TRP A 291 2.17 -8.32 -27.02
N ILE A 292 3.47 -8.07 -27.02
CA ILE A 292 4.45 -8.79 -26.22
C ILE A 292 5.06 -7.85 -25.17
N TYR A 293 4.95 -8.23 -23.90
CA TYR A 293 5.47 -7.47 -22.78
C TYR A 293 6.43 -8.32 -21.96
N GLN A 294 7.45 -7.66 -21.40
CA GLN A 294 8.36 -8.23 -20.41
C GLN A 294 8.35 -7.37 -19.14
N ALA A 295 8.29 -8.02 -17.99
CA ALA A 295 8.41 -7.37 -16.68
C ALA A 295 9.32 -8.20 -15.78
N HIS A 296 10.19 -7.53 -15.04
CA HIS A 296 11.15 -8.18 -14.17
C HIS A 296 10.98 -7.74 -12.73
N ASN A 297 11.07 -8.71 -11.82
CA ASN A 297 11.02 -8.50 -10.38
C ASN A 297 9.80 -7.68 -9.95
N VAL A 298 8.61 -8.10 -10.37
CA VAL A 298 7.31 -7.47 -10.04
C VAL A 298 6.37 -8.47 -9.39
N PRO A 299 5.48 -8.03 -8.47
CA PRO A 299 4.59 -8.94 -7.76
C PRO A 299 3.34 -9.34 -8.57
N ASP A 300 2.98 -8.60 -9.61
CA ASP A 300 1.79 -8.89 -10.42
C ASP A 300 1.93 -8.33 -11.84
N PHE A 301 0.99 -8.72 -12.71
CA PHE A 301 0.90 -8.27 -14.09
C PHE A 301 -0.54 -7.94 -14.45
N ALA A 302 -0.81 -6.70 -14.84
CA ALA A 302 -2.11 -6.23 -15.30
C ALA A 302 -2.02 -5.61 -16.69
N PHE A 303 -3.15 -5.52 -17.39
CA PHE A 303 -3.22 -4.82 -18.67
C PHE A 303 -4.58 -4.19 -18.92
N GLY A 304 -4.59 -3.09 -19.68
CA GLY A 304 -5.76 -2.48 -20.27
C GLY A 304 -5.80 -2.67 -21.78
N SER A 305 -6.98 -2.71 -22.38
CA SER A 305 -7.15 -2.83 -23.83
C SER A 305 -8.38 -2.06 -24.31
N SER A 306 -8.23 -1.33 -25.40
CA SER A 306 -9.32 -0.60 -26.06
C SER A 306 -9.02 -0.40 -27.55
N ASP A 307 -10.07 -0.26 -28.37
CA ASP A 307 -9.95 0.08 -29.79
C ASP A 307 -10.22 1.57 -30.09
N HIS A 308 -10.52 2.38 -29.05
CA HIS A 308 -10.92 3.78 -29.21
C HIS A 308 -10.36 4.73 -28.13
N TYR A 309 -9.35 4.30 -27.37
CA TYR A 309 -8.70 5.17 -26.39
C TYR A 309 -7.62 6.04 -27.04
N LEU A 310 -7.52 7.28 -26.55
CA LEU A 310 -6.40 8.19 -26.82
C LEU A 310 -5.17 7.72 -26.05
N TRP A 311 -4.01 8.09 -26.55
CA TRP A 311 -2.74 7.73 -25.91
C TRP A 311 -1.78 8.92 -25.90
N ASP A 312 -1.57 9.50 -24.76
CA ASP A 312 -0.56 10.52 -24.48
C ASP A 312 0.66 9.89 -23.84
N MET A 313 1.85 10.33 -24.23
CA MET A 313 3.13 9.83 -23.72
C MET A 313 4.08 10.96 -23.39
N VAL A 314 4.86 10.78 -22.34
CA VAL A 314 5.98 11.64 -21.95
C VAL A 314 7.03 10.78 -21.26
N SER A 315 8.28 11.23 -21.15
CA SER A 315 9.30 10.55 -20.37
C SER A 315 9.98 11.49 -19.38
N LEU A 316 10.61 10.90 -18.36
CA LEU A 316 11.27 11.64 -17.28
C LEU A 316 12.57 10.94 -16.89
N VAL A 317 13.65 11.69 -16.70
CA VAL A 317 14.87 11.20 -16.04
C VAL A 317 14.63 11.20 -14.54
N VAL A 318 14.61 10.04 -13.91
CA VAL A 318 14.29 9.87 -12.48
C VAL A 318 15.51 9.75 -11.58
N ASP A 319 16.69 9.47 -12.14
CA ASP A 319 17.96 9.46 -11.41
C ASP A 319 19.03 10.14 -12.28
N GLU A 320 19.51 11.30 -11.84
CA GLU A 320 20.55 12.05 -12.55
C GLU A 320 21.95 11.46 -12.39
N ARG A 321 22.19 10.72 -11.31
CA ARG A 321 23.50 10.09 -11.01
C ARG A 321 23.74 8.85 -11.86
N ALA A 322 22.65 8.15 -12.20
CA ALA A 322 22.63 7.04 -13.16
C ALA A 322 21.47 7.31 -14.14
N PRO A 323 21.65 8.16 -15.17
CA PRO A 323 20.57 8.64 -16.00
C PRO A 323 19.70 7.51 -16.53
N ARG A 324 18.51 7.41 -15.97
CA ARG A 324 17.48 6.42 -16.33
C ARG A 324 16.17 7.13 -16.61
N ARG A 325 15.63 6.91 -17.81
CA ARG A 325 14.33 7.42 -18.20
C ARG A 325 13.22 6.45 -17.83
N VAL A 326 12.10 6.99 -17.46
CA VAL A 326 10.83 6.30 -17.25
C VAL A 326 9.84 6.81 -18.28
N ILE A 327 9.16 5.88 -18.93
CA ILE A 327 8.09 6.18 -19.88
C ILE A 327 6.79 6.34 -19.09
N ILE A 328 6.04 7.40 -19.39
CA ILE A 328 4.77 7.71 -18.73
C ILE A 328 3.68 7.79 -19.78
N ASN A 329 2.64 6.99 -19.62
CA ASN A 329 1.49 6.93 -20.51
C ASN A 329 0.23 7.38 -19.77
N ALA A 330 -0.62 8.14 -20.44
CA ALA A 330 -2.03 8.32 -20.09
C ALA A 330 -2.86 7.79 -21.26
N VAL A 331 -3.74 6.83 -20.96
CA VAL A 331 -4.58 6.19 -21.97
C VAL A 331 -6.04 6.26 -21.56
N TYR A 332 -6.88 6.85 -22.39
CA TYR A 332 -8.17 7.31 -21.91
C TYR A 332 -9.25 7.45 -23.00
N ASN A 333 -10.50 7.36 -22.55
CA ASN A 333 -11.66 7.64 -23.36
C ASN A 333 -11.67 9.12 -23.77
N PRO A 334 -11.89 9.49 -25.04
CA PRO A 334 -11.98 10.89 -25.48
C PRO A 334 -12.98 11.75 -24.70
N GLN A 335 -14.00 11.14 -24.09
CA GLN A 335 -15.00 11.85 -23.27
C GLN A 335 -14.52 12.18 -21.86
N SER A 336 -13.40 11.64 -21.41
CA SER A 336 -12.81 11.86 -20.08
C SER A 336 -11.97 13.14 -20.08
N ALA A 337 -12.64 14.29 -19.95
CA ALA A 337 -12.03 15.62 -20.08
C ALA A 337 -10.86 15.87 -19.12
N ASP A 338 -10.90 15.31 -17.93
CA ASP A 338 -9.85 15.42 -16.91
C ASP A 338 -8.56 14.67 -17.29
N PHE A 339 -8.66 13.64 -18.14
CA PHE A 339 -7.52 12.82 -18.55
C PHE A 339 -6.57 13.50 -19.55
N TYR A 340 -6.99 14.55 -20.24
CA TYR A 340 -6.12 15.30 -21.17
C TYR A 340 -4.89 15.94 -20.49
N GLY A 341 -4.91 16.06 -19.14
CA GLY A 341 -3.78 16.54 -18.35
C GLY A 341 -3.03 15.46 -17.58
N VAL A 342 -3.51 14.21 -17.58
CA VAL A 342 -3.01 13.15 -16.66
C VAL A 342 -1.56 12.75 -16.95
N ALA A 343 -1.12 12.75 -18.21
CA ALA A 343 0.28 12.46 -18.55
C ALA A 343 1.25 13.46 -17.89
N ASP A 344 0.94 14.77 -17.92
CA ASP A 344 1.76 15.82 -17.29
C ASP A 344 1.66 15.78 -15.77
N ILE A 345 0.47 15.51 -15.21
CA ILE A 345 0.29 15.29 -13.77
C ILE A 345 1.18 14.12 -13.33
N SER A 346 1.12 12.98 -14.02
CA SER A 346 1.90 11.78 -13.71
C SER A 346 3.41 12.03 -13.77
N ARG A 347 3.88 12.77 -14.78
CA ARG A 347 5.29 13.18 -14.87
C ARG A 347 5.72 13.98 -13.64
N LYS A 348 4.92 14.97 -13.22
CA LYS A 348 5.19 15.77 -12.02
C LYS A 348 5.15 14.93 -10.73
N VAL A 349 4.23 13.97 -10.64
CA VAL A 349 4.15 13.02 -9.52
C VAL A 349 5.43 12.18 -9.44
N LEU A 350 5.87 11.59 -10.55
CA LEU A 350 7.09 10.77 -10.58
C LEU A 350 8.33 11.59 -10.24
N GLU A 351 8.41 12.84 -10.73
CA GLU A 351 9.48 13.78 -10.38
C GLU A 351 9.51 14.06 -8.87
N PHE A 352 8.32 14.37 -8.29
CA PHE A 352 8.19 14.61 -6.86
C PHE A 352 8.59 13.39 -6.02
N PHE A 353 8.08 12.22 -6.35
CA PHE A 353 8.40 11.01 -5.61
C PHE A 353 9.87 10.61 -5.73
N SER A 354 10.45 10.79 -6.90
CA SER A 354 11.87 10.45 -7.13
C SER A 354 12.83 11.41 -6.42
N THR A 355 12.44 12.67 -6.17
CA THR A 355 13.34 13.71 -5.68
C THR A 355 13.00 14.25 -4.28
N ARG A 356 11.74 14.14 -3.86
CA ARG A 356 11.24 14.79 -2.63
C ARG A 356 10.78 13.78 -1.57
N MET A 357 9.64 13.14 -1.74
CA MET A 357 9.05 12.21 -0.78
C MET A 357 8.43 11.02 -1.53
N PRO A 358 8.93 9.77 -1.40
CA PRO A 358 9.99 9.37 -0.47
C PRO A 358 11.39 9.85 -0.85
N GLY A 359 11.62 10.39 -2.05
CA GLY A 359 12.94 10.79 -2.54
C GLY A 359 13.80 9.59 -2.98
N VAL A 360 13.14 8.55 -3.47
CA VAL A 360 13.74 7.34 -4.05
C VAL A 360 13.38 7.33 -5.54
N PRO A 361 14.35 7.19 -6.46
CA PRO A 361 14.05 7.15 -7.89
C PRO A 361 12.98 6.10 -8.21
N TYR A 362 12.00 6.46 -9.04
CA TYR A 362 10.93 5.56 -9.45
C TYR A 362 11.54 4.23 -9.96
N PRO A 363 11.17 3.06 -9.39
CA PRO A 363 11.97 1.83 -9.57
C PRO A 363 11.78 1.15 -10.93
N TYR A 364 10.68 1.40 -11.63
CA TYR A 364 10.29 0.67 -12.85
C TYR A 364 10.56 1.48 -14.13
N PRO A 365 10.55 0.83 -15.31
CA PRO A 365 10.81 1.52 -16.60
C PRO A 365 9.61 2.30 -17.13
N VAL A 366 8.38 1.96 -16.72
CA VAL A 366 7.16 2.57 -17.25
C VAL A 366 6.14 2.82 -16.14
N MET A 367 5.28 3.84 -16.33
CA MET A 367 4.05 4.07 -15.60
C MET A 367 2.93 4.39 -16.59
N THR A 368 1.86 3.64 -16.54
CA THR A 368 0.65 3.89 -17.34
C THR A 368 -0.53 4.22 -16.43
N VAL A 369 -1.21 5.33 -16.70
CA VAL A 369 -2.49 5.66 -16.08
C VAL A 369 -3.59 5.35 -17.08
N PHE A 370 -4.33 4.28 -16.80
CA PHE A 370 -5.44 3.81 -17.63
C PHE A 370 -6.77 4.38 -17.12
N ASN A 371 -7.57 4.95 -18.02
CA ASN A 371 -8.88 5.45 -17.69
C ASN A 371 -9.92 4.32 -17.61
N GLY A 372 -10.21 3.89 -16.39
CA GLY A 372 -11.17 2.83 -16.14
C GLY A 372 -12.23 3.20 -15.13
N SER A 373 -12.41 2.39 -14.10
CA SER A 373 -13.45 2.56 -13.10
C SER A 373 -12.88 2.45 -11.69
N GLY A 374 -12.92 3.53 -10.94
CA GLY A 374 -12.42 3.58 -9.56
C GLY A 374 -10.98 4.07 -9.47
N GLY A 375 -10.28 3.70 -8.42
CA GLY A 375 -8.85 3.84 -8.18
C GLY A 375 -8.32 2.47 -7.82
N MET A 376 -7.31 2.01 -8.54
CA MET A 376 -6.67 0.73 -8.26
C MET A 376 -5.29 0.68 -8.90
N GLU A 377 -4.36 0.29 -8.11
CA GLU A 377 -2.95 0.14 -8.43
C GLU A 377 -2.61 -1.27 -8.92
N PHE A 378 -1.65 -1.31 -9.84
CA PHE A 378 -0.91 -2.50 -10.25
C PHE A 378 0.52 -2.08 -10.60
N PRO A 379 1.50 -2.99 -10.60
CA PRO A 379 2.86 -2.63 -10.98
C PRO A 379 2.88 -2.00 -12.37
N MET A 380 3.41 -0.78 -12.49
CA MET A 380 3.58 -0.03 -13.74
C MET A 380 2.29 0.39 -14.48
N ILE A 381 1.10 0.04 -13.98
CA ILE A 381 -0.17 0.44 -14.58
C ILE A 381 -1.24 0.62 -13.49
N VAL A 382 -1.92 1.77 -13.50
CA VAL A 382 -3.01 2.06 -12.56
C VAL A 382 -4.32 2.25 -13.30
N ASN A 383 -5.44 1.92 -12.63
CA ASN A 383 -6.78 1.95 -13.19
C ASN A 383 -7.61 3.05 -12.54
N ASN A 384 -7.66 4.24 -13.14
CA ASN A 384 -8.27 5.44 -12.59
C ASN A 384 -9.60 5.79 -13.25
N GLY A 385 -10.62 6.02 -12.44
CA GLY A 385 -11.87 6.62 -12.90
C GLY A 385 -11.74 8.13 -13.10
N SER A 386 -12.47 8.67 -14.10
CA SER A 386 -12.58 10.12 -14.31
C SER A 386 -13.08 10.85 -13.09
N GLN A 387 -12.52 12.03 -12.82
CA GLN A 387 -12.85 12.88 -11.69
C GLN A 387 -13.56 14.15 -12.16
N SER A 388 -14.46 14.67 -11.32
CA SER A 388 -15.22 15.88 -11.62
C SER A 388 -14.45 17.19 -11.34
N SER A 389 -13.26 17.09 -10.74
CA SER A 389 -12.44 18.25 -10.39
C SER A 389 -10.96 17.97 -10.59
N PHE A 390 -10.20 19.02 -10.89
CA PHE A 390 -8.74 18.95 -10.99
C PHE A 390 -8.09 18.42 -9.70
N ALA A 391 -8.58 18.85 -8.53
CA ALA A 391 -8.10 18.35 -7.24
C ALA A 391 -8.34 16.84 -7.09
N GLY A 392 -9.47 16.33 -7.57
CA GLY A 392 -9.77 14.89 -7.59
C GLY A 392 -8.82 14.13 -8.50
N THR A 393 -8.58 14.63 -9.72
CA THR A 393 -7.66 14.01 -10.69
C THR A 393 -6.23 13.97 -10.16
N VAL A 394 -5.74 15.10 -9.61
CA VAL A 394 -4.41 15.14 -8.97
C VAL A 394 -4.35 14.20 -7.77
N GLY A 395 -5.40 14.21 -6.94
CA GLY A 395 -5.49 13.39 -5.75
C GLY A 395 -5.41 11.91 -6.05
N LEU A 396 -6.26 11.43 -6.95
CA LEU A 396 -6.32 10.02 -7.35
C LEU A 396 -5.04 9.59 -8.07
N THR A 397 -4.58 10.34 -9.07
CA THR A 397 -3.38 10.01 -9.84
C THR A 397 -2.15 9.91 -8.93
N ALA A 398 -1.98 10.83 -7.99
CA ALA A 398 -0.83 10.79 -7.08
C ALA A 398 -0.91 9.65 -6.06
N HIS A 399 -2.11 9.30 -5.58
CA HIS A 399 -2.34 8.18 -4.67
C HIS A 399 -1.99 6.84 -5.35
N GLU A 400 -2.58 6.56 -6.51
CA GLU A 400 -2.35 5.30 -7.21
C GLU A 400 -0.89 5.12 -7.66
N ILE A 401 -0.22 6.20 -8.07
CA ILE A 401 1.22 6.13 -8.41
C ILE A 401 2.09 5.91 -7.17
N ALA A 402 1.68 6.39 -5.98
CA ALA A 402 2.43 6.19 -4.74
C ALA A 402 2.53 4.71 -4.35
N HIS A 403 1.53 3.90 -4.70
CA HIS A 403 1.54 2.45 -4.51
C HIS A 403 2.69 1.73 -5.23
N THR A 404 3.34 2.37 -6.19
CA THR A 404 4.58 1.86 -6.76
C THR A 404 5.63 1.54 -5.70
N TYR A 405 5.72 2.37 -4.65
CA TYR A 405 6.67 2.18 -3.56
C TYR A 405 6.13 1.23 -2.48
N PHE A 406 4.87 1.36 -2.13
CA PHE A 406 4.13 0.56 -1.19
C PHE A 406 2.75 0.23 -1.80
N PRO A 407 2.42 -1.02 -2.20
CA PRO A 407 3.09 -2.26 -1.76
C PRO A 407 4.17 -2.80 -2.72
N PHE A 408 4.28 -2.32 -3.97
CA PHE A 408 4.94 -3.08 -5.03
C PHE A 408 6.47 -3.14 -4.90
N TYR A 409 7.13 -2.01 -4.68
CA TYR A 409 8.59 -2.00 -4.49
C TYR A 409 9.00 -2.71 -3.19
N MET A 410 8.15 -2.65 -2.17
CA MET A 410 8.41 -3.17 -0.82
C MET A 410 7.81 -4.56 -0.54
N GLY A 411 6.99 -5.13 -1.41
CA GLY A 411 6.39 -6.46 -1.26
C GLY A 411 5.53 -6.64 0.00
N ILE A 412 4.69 -5.66 0.30
CA ILE A 412 3.84 -5.66 1.50
C ILE A 412 2.80 -6.78 1.44
N ASN A 413 2.55 -7.42 2.57
CA ASN A 413 1.41 -8.33 2.76
C ASN A 413 0.16 -7.51 3.11
N GLU A 414 -0.58 -7.06 2.10
CA GLU A 414 -1.76 -6.21 2.26
C GLU A 414 -2.92 -6.94 2.93
N ARG A 415 -2.99 -8.27 2.83
CA ARG A 415 -3.99 -9.08 3.52
C ARG A 415 -3.91 -8.99 5.03
N LYS A 416 -2.71 -8.73 5.54
CA LYS A 416 -2.47 -8.58 6.97
C LYS A 416 -2.18 -7.15 7.37
N TYR A 417 -1.51 -6.38 6.52
CA TYR A 417 -0.91 -5.09 6.88
C TYR A 417 -1.18 -4.01 5.84
N ALA A 418 -2.44 -3.87 5.39
CA ALA A 418 -2.84 -2.87 4.41
C ALA A 418 -2.47 -1.42 4.82
N TRP A 419 -2.28 -1.16 6.12
CA TRP A 419 -1.78 0.11 6.61
C TRP A 419 -0.33 0.42 6.18
N MET A 420 0.50 -0.61 5.90
CA MET A 420 1.87 -0.45 5.37
C MET A 420 1.89 -0.15 3.87
N ASP A 421 0.78 -0.20 3.21
CA ASP A 421 0.52 0.12 1.84
C ASP A 421 -0.27 1.44 1.78
N GLU A 422 -1.53 1.44 2.05
CA GLU A 422 -2.48 2.54 1.91
C GLU A 422 -2.11 3.78 2.75
N GLY A 423 -1.58 3.55 3.95
CA GLY A 423 -1.12 4.65 4.80
C GLY A 423 -0.01 5.47 4.15
N TRP A 424 0.92 4.81 3.46
CA TRP A 424 1.96 5.47 2.68
C TRP A 424 1.41 6.13 1.42
N ALA A 425 0.52 5.47 0.69
CA ALA A 425 -0.09 6.03 -0.51
C ALA A 425 -0.94 7.29 -0.22
N VAL A 426 -1.48 7.42 0.99
CA VAL A 426 -2.13 8.65 1.47
C VAL A 426 -1.10 9.71 1.88
N MET A 427 -0.05 9.35 2.64
CA MET A 427 0.88 10.31 3.25
C MET A 427 1.88 10.88 2.25
N LEU A 428 2.47 10.04 1.40
CA LEU A 428 3.53 10.43 0.48
C LEU A 428 3.15 11.60 -0.48
N PRO A 429 1.94 11.65 -1.06
CA PRO A 429 1.56 12.69 -2.01
C PRO A 429 1.05 14.00 -1.37
N TRP A 430 0.89 14.14 -0.07
CA TRP A 430 0.25 15.31 0.54
C TRP A 430 0.86 16.65 0.11
N GLU A 431 2.20 16.77 0.17
CA GLU A 431 2.88 18.01 -0.22
C GLU A 431 2.72 18.29 -1.72
N PHE A 432 2.78 17.26 -2.55
CA PHE A 432 2.52 17.39 -3.99
C PHE A 432 1.10 17.86 -4.26
N GLN A 433 0.10 17.21 -3.69
CA GLN A 433 -1.31 17.57 -3.86
C GLN A 433 -1.60 19.00 -3.40
N SER A 434 -1.01 19.42 -2.28
CA SER A 434 -1.14 20.79 -1.77
C SER A 434 -0.43 21.81 -2.65
N SER A 435 0.66 21.44 -3.33
CA SER A 435 1.38 22.33 -4.24
C SER A 435 0.67 22.50 -5.60
N MET A 436 -0.08 21.50 -6.02
CA MET A 436 -0.78 21.49 -7.31
C MET A 436 -2.15 22.20 -7.28
N VAL A 437 -2.75 22.30 -6.10
CA VAL A 437 -4.13 22.80 -5.93
C VAL A 437 -4.14 23.87 -4.86
N GLU A 438 -4.54 25.07 -5.24
CA GLU A 438 -4.63 26.21 -4.32
C GLU A 438 -5.61 25.94 -3.17
N ASN A 439 -5.25 26.35 -1.96
CA ASN A 439 -6.03 26.17 -0.71
C ASN A 439 -6.37 24.69 -0.38
N ASN A 440 -5.59 23.75 -0.89
CA ASN A 440 -5.76 22.32 -0.62
C ASN A 440 -4.80 21.84 0.48
N ASP A 441 -5.17 22.04 1.75
CA ASP A 441 -4.43 21.47 2.89
C ASP A 441 -4.88 20.04 3.15
N ARG A 442 -4.21 19.09 2.48
CA ARG A 442 -4.53 17.65 2.57
C ARG A 442 -4.32 17.08 3.96
N LEU A 443 -3.30 17.52 4.68
CA LEU A 443 -3.06 17.07 6.05
C LEU A 443 -4.19 17.53 6.98
N ALA A 444 -4.58 18.81 6.93
CA ALA A 444 -5.70 19.31 7.73
C ALA A 444 -7.00 18.55 7.43
N THR A 445 -7.29 18.27 6.15
CA THR A 445 -8.46 17.47 5.75
C THR A 445 -8.40 16.07 6.36
N THR A 446 -7.25 15.40 6.28
CA THR A 446 -7.07 14.05 6.84
C THR A 446 -7.20 14.04 8.37
N ILE A 447 -6.72 15.09 9.07
CA ILE A 447 -6.92 15.23 10.52
C ILE A 447 -8.41 15.39 10.88
N VAL A 448 -9.20 16.10 10.08
CA VAL A 448 -10.66 16.19 10.28
C VAL A 448 -11.32 14.82 10.14
N GLU A 449 -10.98 14.06 9.10
CA GLU A 449 -11.47 12.69 8.89
C GLU A 449 -11.06 11.76 10.04
N PHE A 450 -9.82 11.88 10.49
CA PHE A 450 -9.30 11.12 11.63
C PHE A 450 -10.10 11.41 12.89
N ASN A 451 -10.26 12.68 13.28
CA ASN A 451 -10.98 13.09 14.48
C ASN A 451 -12.46 12.66 14.44
N PHE A 452 -13.07 12.58 13.24
CA PHE A 452 -14.44 12.10 13.09
C PHE A 452 -14.59 10.61 13.43
N SER A 453 -13.59 9.79 13.13
CA SER A 453 -13.67 8.33 13.22
C SER A 453 -12.95 7.74 14.42
N SER A 454 -11.92 8.41 14.93
CA SER A 454 -11.09 7.91 16.03
C SER A 454 -11.87 7.80 17.35
N GLY A 455 -11.56 6.77 18.12
CA GLY A 455 -12.20 6.43 19.39
C GLY A 455 -13.59 5.80 19.27
N LYS A 456 -14.05 5.46 18.04
CA LYS A 456 -15.28 4.72 17.80
C LYS A 456 -15.00 3.22 17.71
N GLU A 457 -16.05 2.39 17.77
CA GLU A 457 -15.93 0.92 17.71
C GLU A 457 -15.21 0.38 16.45
N MET A 458 -15.21 1.15 15.35
CA MET A 458 -14.48 0.81 14.13
C MET A 458 -12.98 1.16 14.17
N ASP A 459 -12.53 1.89 15.18
CA ASP A 459 -11.13 2.27 15.38
C ASP A 459 -10.38 1.14 16.07
N LEU A 460 -9.67 0.35 15.28
CA LEU A 460 -8.92 -0.82 15.73
C LEU A 460 -7.41 -0.53 15.78
N PRO A 461 -6.64 -1.30 16.57
CA PRO A 461 -5.19 -1.28 16.45
C PRO A 461 -4.72 -1.55 15.03
N LEU A 462 -3.71 -0.82 14.53
CA LEU A 462 -3.21 -0.98 13.16
C LEU A 462 -2.62 -2.38 12.90
N LEU A 463 -2.09 -3.04 13.94
CA LEU A 463 -1.61 -4.42 13.84
C LEU A 463 -2.71 -5.48 13.77
N THR A 464 -3.99 -5.12 13.90
CA THR A 464 -5.09 -6.03 13.60
C THR A 464 -5.01 -6.41 12.12
N PRO A 465 -4.98 -7.71 11.75
CA PRO A 465 -4.87 -8.09 10.35
C PRO A 465 -6.00 -7.55 9.49
N SER A 466 -5.67 -6.99 8.33
CA SER A 466 -6.64 -6.36 7.41
C SER A 466 -7.78 -7.28 7.03
N ILE A 467 -7.49 -8.57 6.83
CA ILE A 467 -8.50 -9.60 6.54
C ILE A 467 -9.53 -9.77 7.69
N VAL A 468 -9.14 -9.47 8.93
CA VAL A 468 -10.06 -9.55 10.08
C VAL A 468 -11.01 -8.36 10.07
N TYR A 469 -10.49 -7.15 10.00
CA TYR A 469 -11.38 -5.98 10.09
C TYR A 469 -12.15 -5.70 8.78
N SER A 470 -11.64 -6.05 7.60
CA SER A 470 -12.41 -5.92 6.35
C SER A 470 -13.73 -6.69 6.41
N SER A 471 -13.69 -7.88 7.00
CA SER A 471 -14.87 -8.75 7.15
C SER A 471 -15.85 -8.29 8.25
N HIS A 472 -15.37 -7.61 9.30
CA HIS A 472 -16.16 -7.29 10.50
C HIS A 472 -16.66 -5.84 10.55
N VAL A 473 -15.79 -4.87 10.19
CA VAL A 473 -16.14 -3.44 10.22
C VAL A 473 -16.39 -2.87 8.82
N HIS A 474 -16.35 -3.72 7.80
CA HIS A 474 -16.60 -3.40 6.41
C HIS A 474 -15.70 -2.29 5.87
N TYR A 475 -15.99 -1.78 4.67
CA TYR A 475 -15.16 -0.81 3.98
C TYR A 475 -14.91 0.50 4.75
N PRO A 476 -15.86 1.12 5.47
CA PRO A 476 -15.58 2.33 6.23
C PRO A 476 -14.51 2.16 7.31
N GLY A 477 -14.54 1.03 8.05
CA GLY A 477 -13.53 0.72 9.05
C GLY A 477 -12.19 0.32 8.42
N TYR A 478 -12.23 -0.43 7.30
CA TYR A 478 -11.03 -0.74 6.52
C TYR A 478 -10.34 0.56 6.07
N ARG A 479 -11.09 1.47 5.43
CA ARG A 479 -10.57 2.75 4.96
C ARG A 479 -10.02 3.61 6.09
N PHE A 480 -10.71 3.71 7.22
CA PHE A 480 -10.22 4.48 8.36
C PHE A 480 -8.88 3.95 8.87
N ASN A 481 -8.79 2.64 9.15
CA ASN A 481 -7.59 2.06 9.76
C ASN A 481 -6.41 2.02 8.78
N SER A 482 -6.63 1.54 7.55
CA SER A 482 -5.54 1.36 6.57
C SER A 482 -5.04 2.68 5.99
N TYR A 483 -5.92 3.62 5.71
CA TYR A 483 -5.62 4.90 5.04
C TYR A 483 -5.37 6.02 6.06
N THR A 484 -6.45 6.51 6.68
CA THR A 484 -6.43 7.75 7.46
C THR A 484 -5.59 7.64 8.72
N LYS A 485 -5.83 6.60 9.54
CA LYS A 485 -5.14 6.40 10.82
C LYS A 485 -3.65 6.13 10.61
N ALA A 486 -3.32 5.28 9.64
CA ALA A 486 -1.94 4.97 9.31
C ALA A 486 -1.16 6.19 8.82
N ALA A 487 -1.73 6.96 7.88
CA ALA A 487 -1.10 8.17 7.36
C ALA A 487 -0.86 9.22 8.45
N VAL A 488 -1.80 9.40 9.38
CA VAL A 488 -1.63 10.28 10.55
C VAL A 488 -0.53 9.75 11.48
N ALA A 489 -0.47 8.44 11.74
CA ALA A 489 0.59 7.84 12.55
C ALA A 489 1.98 8.11 11.96
N TYR A 490 2.15 7.96 10.64
CA TYR A 490 3.41 8.28 9.94
C TYR A 490 3.76 9.76 10.02
N GLN A 491 2.78 10.65 9.92
CA GLN A 491 3.02 12.08 10.07
C GLN A 491 3.46 12.46 11.49
N ILE A 492 2.85 11.88 12.52
CA ILE A 492 3.27 12.10 13.89
C ILE A 492 4.68 11.52 14.14
N LEU A 493 5.01 10.37 13.55
CA LEU A 493 6.36 9.81 13.56
C LEU A 493 7.39 10.75 12.89
N ARG A 494 7.02 11.33 11.73
CA ARG A 494 7.85 12.31 11.01
C ARG A 494 8.12 13.56 11.87
N GLU A 495 7.10 14.07 12.56
CA GLU A 495 7.25 15.20 13.48
C GLU A 495 8.09 14.84 14.72
N LEU A 496 7.93 13.62 15.24
CA LEU A 496 8.69 13.11 16.38
C LEU A 496 10.20 13.02 16.10
N LEU A 497 10.57 12.51 14.93
CA LEU A 497 11.96 12.31 14.54
C LEU A 497 12.59 13.55 13.89
N GLY A 498 11.76 14.41 13.30
CA GLY A 498 12.20 15.46 12.39
C GLY A 498 12.47 14.94 10.99
N GLU A 499 12.46 15.86 10.01
CA GLU A 499 12.49 15.55 8.58
C GLU A 499 13.68 14.65 8.17
N ASP A 500 14.89 15.06 8.55
CA ASP A 500 16.12 14.39 8.09
C ASP A 500 16.23 12.96 8.61
N LEU A 501 15.96 12.75 9.91
CA LEU A 501 16.06 11.43 10.52
C LEU A 501 14.95 10.51 10.07
N PHE A 502 13.72 11.04 9.92
CA PHE A 502 12.60 10.28 9.37
C PHE A 502 12.90 9.79 7.94
N ARG A 503 13.42 10.68 7.08
CA ARG A 503 13.79 10.33 5.72
C ARG A 503 14.92 9.30 5.67
N GLN A 504 15.94 9.43 6.52
CA GLN A 504 17.00 8.44 6.63
C GLN A 504 16.46 7.06 7.02
N ALA A 505 15.56 7.00 8.00
CA ALA A 505 14.95 5.75 8.45
C ALA A 505 14.06 5.13 7.36
N LEU A 506 13.26 5.94 6.66
CA LEU A 506 12.45 5.49 5.52
C LEU A 506 13.31 4.94 4.39
N HIS A 507 14.37 5.65 3.99
CA HIS A 507 15.30 5.19 2.96
C HIS A 507 15.99 3.88 3.36
N GLU A 508 16.39 3.77 4.63
CA GLU A 508 17.05 2.55 5.12
C GLU A 508 16.07 1.38 5.15
N PHE A 509 14.81 1.59 5.54
CA PHE A 509 13.77 0.58 5.47
C PHE A 509 13.54 0.12 4.03
N MET A 510 13.40 1.05 3.09
CA MET A 510 13.22 0.73 1.67
C MET A 510 14.45 0.00 1.11
N ARG A 511 15.67 0.43 1.43
CA ARG A 511 16.92 -0.20 0.98
C ARG A 511 17.05 -1.65 1.47
N ARG A 512 16.62 -1.94 2.70
CA ARG A 512 16.70 -3.28 3.31
C ARG A 512 15.69 -4.25 2.71
N TRP A 513 14.49 -3.76 2.43
CA TRP A 513 13.33 -4.60 2.20
C TRP A 513 12.73 -4.51 0.79
N ASN A 514 13.21 -3.63 -0.10
CA ASN A 514 12.71 -3.65 -1.48
C ASN A 514 12.94 -5.04 -2.13
N GLY A 515 11.96 -5.47 -2.92
CA GLY A 515 11.96 -6.79 -3.54
C GLY A 515 11.84 -7.96 -2.53
N LYS A 516 11.39 -7.69 -1.29
CA LYS A 516 11.21 -8.68 -0.21
C LYS A 516 9.88 -8.44 0.50
N HIS A 517 9.60 -9.25 1.53
CA HIS A 517 8.36 -9.19 2.30
C HIS A 517 8.61 -8.72 3.74
N PRO A 518 8.62 -7.39 4.00
CA PRO A 518 8.78 -6.86 5.35
C PRO A 518 7.54 -7.09 6.20
N LEU A 519 7.77 -7.22 7.51
CA LEU A 519 6.74 -7.20 8.54
C LEU A 519 6.70 -5.84 9.24
N PRO A 520 5.62 -5.53 10.00
CA PRO A 520 5.58 -4.36 10.88
C PRO A 520 6.80 -4.21 11.79
N TRP A 521 7.27 -5.31 12.37
CA TRP A 521 8.45 -5.31 13.25
C TRP A 521 9.75 -4.96 12.53
N ASP A 522 9.90 -5.33 11.25
CA ASP A 522 11.07 -4.93 10.45
C ASP A 522 11.07 -3.42 10.20
N PHE A 523 9.88 -2.83 10.01
CA PHE A 523 9.69 -1.38 9.95
C PHE A 523 10.04 -0.71 11.29
N PHE A 524 9.45 -1.16 12.40
CA PHE A 524 9.69 -0.60 13.72
C PHE A 524 11.16 -0.65 14.11
N PHE A 525 11.78 -1.82 13.99
CA PHE A 525 13.18 -2.01 14.35
C PHE A 525 14.16 -1.28 13.44
N THR A 526 13.82 -1.10 12.14
CA THR A 526 14.64 -0.25 11.27
C THR A 526 14.62 1.20 11.75
N PHE A 527 13.44 1.71 12.10
CA PHE A 527 13.31 3.08 12.60
C PHE A 527 13.99 3.25 13.97
N ASP A 528 13.83 2.29 14.87
CA ASP A 528 14.55 2.28 16.17
C ASP A 528 16.07 2.29 15.95
N ALA A 529 16.58 1.45 15.06
CA ALA A 529 18.02 1.34 14.79
C ALA A 529 18.60 2.63 14.19
N VAL A 530 17.89 3.26 13.24
CA VAL A 530 18.34 4.52 12.63
C VAL A 530 18.20 5.69 13.61
N ALA A 531 17.14 5.72 14.41
CA ALA A 531 16.95 6.73 15.45
C ALA A 531 17.96 6.59 16.61
N GLY A 532 18.58 5.42 16.77
CA GLY A 532 19.48 5.13 17.88
C GLY A 532 18.78 5.03 19.24
N GLU A 533 17.47 4.79 19.25
CA GLU A 533 16.65 4.70 20.46
C GLU A 533 15.48 3.73 20.30
N ASN A 534 14.93 3.27 21.42
CA ASN A 534 13.74 2.43 21.45
C ASN A 534 12.48 3.31 21.42
N LEU A 535 11.70 3.19 20.33
CA LEU A 535 10.44 3.89 20.13
C LEU A 535 9.21 3.04 20.49
N SER A 536 9.35 1.94 21.24
CA SER A 536 8.24 1.05 21.58
C SER A 536 7.07 1.77 22.25
N TRP A 537 7.32 2.83 23.03
CA TRP A 537 6.29 3.68 23.63
C TRP A 537 5.41 4.38 22.58
N PHE A 538 5.98 4.71 21.42
CA PHE A 538 5.28 5.27 20.26
C PHE A 538 4.55 4.17 19.49
N TRP A 539 5.25 3.05 19.19
CA TRP A 539 4.67 1.92 18.46
C TRP A 539 3.47 1.33 19.19
N ASN A 540 3.57 1.12 20.50
CA ASN A 540 2.46 0.64 21.33
C ASN A 540 1.25 1.56 21.22
N SER A 541 1.45 2.86 21.36
CA SER A 541 0.39 3.86 21.37
C SER A 541 -0.36 3.97 20.04
N TRP A 542 0.34 3.87 18.90
CA TRP A 542 -0.25 4.11 17.57
C TRP A 542 -0.65 2.84 16.84
N PHE A 543 0.09 1.74 17.03
CA PHE A 543 -0.05 0.55 16.19
C PHE A 543 -0.62 -0.67 16.93
N ILE A 544 -0.41 -0.77 18.25
CA ILE A 544 -0.70 -1.99 19.00
C ILE A 544 -1.90 -1.84 19.95
N GLU A 545 -1.95 -0.72 20.68
CA GLU A 545 -3.02 -0.48 21.64
C GLU A 545 -4.23 0.20 20.99
N PRO A 546 -5.46 -0.13 21.41
CA PRO A 546 -6.62 0.66 21.04
C PRO A 546 -6.57 2.02 21.76
N GLY A 547 -7.03 3.08 21.10
CA GLY A 547 -7.06 4.38 21.73
C GLY A 547 -7.36 5.54 20.80
N TYR A 548 -7.33 6.74 21.38
CA TYR A 548 -7.59 7.98 20.68
C TYR A 548 -6.76 9.13 21.28
N PRO A 549 -6.47 10.20 20.53
CA PRO A 549 -5.80 11.39 21.02
C PRO A 549 -6.81 12.36 21.65
N ASP A 550 -6.53 12.79 22.87
CA ASP A 550 -7.28 13.83 23.60
C ASP A 550 -6.32 14.52 24.58
N LEU A 551 -5.98 15.77 24.30
CA LEU A 551 -5.22 16.63 25.19
C LEU A 551 -6.14 17.71 25.77
N GLY A 552 -5.91 18.11 27.01
CA GLY A 552 -6.68 19.18 27.64
C GLY A 552 -5.81 20.11 28.48
N ILE A 553 -6.26 21.34 28.66
CA ILE A 553 -5.66 22.30 29.59
C ILE A 553 -6.18 21.98 30.98
N GLY A 554 -5.27 21.61 31.89
CA GLY A 554 -5.56 21.39 33.31
C GLY A 554 -5.43 22.68 34.14
N GLN A 555 -4.76 22.58 35.29
CA GLN A 555 -4.59 23.71 36.18
C GLN A 555 -3.67 24.79 35.58
N VAL A 556 -4.09 26.05 35.67
CA VAL A 556 -3.27 27.22 35.33
C VAL A 556 -2.89 27.98 36.57
N LYS A 557 -1.59 28.02 36.92
CA LYS A 557 -1.04 28.78 38.03
C LYS A 557 -0.42 30.04 37.48
N GLN A 558 -1.06 31.18 37.73
CA GLN A 558 -0.54 32.49 37.34
C GLN A 558 0.26 33.10 38.50
N LYS A 559 1.49 33.57 38.19
CA LYS A 559 2.34 34.36 39.07
C LYS A 559 2.83 35.59 38.30
N SER A 560 3.27 36.63 39.01
CA SER A 560 3.82 37.81 38.36
C SER A 560 5.01 37.43 37.47
N GLY A 561 4.89 37.68 36.17
CA GLY A 561 5.93 37.43 35.16
C GLY A 561 6.14 35.97 34.75
N LYS A 562 5.39 35.01 35.31
CA LYS A 562 5.48 33.59 34.98
C LYS A 562 4.15 32.89 35.23
N SER A 563 3.72 32.06 34.30
CA SER A 563 2.59 31.13 34.47
C SER A 563 3.05 29.69 34.28
N GLU A 564 2.41 28.77 34.96
CA GLU A 564 2.59 27.32 34.82
C GLU A 564 1.27 26.73 34.35
N ILE A 565 1.29 26.17 33.16
CA ILE A 565 0.11 25.63 32.47
C ILE A 565 0.24 24.12 32.45
N GLU A 566 -0.68 23.42 33.11
CA GLU A 566 -0.76 21.97 33.07
C GLU A 566 -1.44 21.54 31.77
N ILE A 567 -0.81 20.63 31.03
CA ILE A 567 -1.42 19.94 29.92
C ILE A 567 -1.59 18.48 30.31
N ILE A 568 -2.79 17.96 30.12
CA ILE A 568 -3.20 16.60 30.49
C ILE A 568 -3.45 15.82 29.21
N ARG A 569 -2.92 14.61 29.16
CA ARG A 569 -3.24 13.62 28.13
C ARG A 569 -4.39 12.73 28.65
N HIS A 570 -5.60 12.97 28.17
CA HIS A 570 -6.80 12.20 28.51
C HIS A 570 -6.91 10.91 27.69
N GLY A 571 -6.57 10.98 26.41
CA GLY A 571 -6.45 9.81 25.55
C GLY A 571 -5.10 9.09 25.75
N ASN A 572 -4.98 7.87 25.21
CA ASN A 572 -3.73 7.10 25.31
C ASN A 572 -2.80 7.27 24.10
N MET A 573 -3.26 7.84 22.98
CA MET A 573 -2.39 8.14 21.85
C MET A 573 -1.48 9.34 22.15
N VAL A 574 -0.20 9.17 21.83
CA VAL A 574 0.82 10.20 22.03
C VAL A 574 0.86 11.13 20.83
N ILE A 575 0.63 12.42 21.05
CA ILE A 575 0.60 13.45 20.02
C ILE A 575 1.43 14.68 20.47
N PRO A 576 1.92 15.52 19.54
CA PRO A 576 2.63 16.74 19.90
C PRO A 576 1.73 17.74 20.61
N VAL A 577 2.35 18.62 21.39
CA VAL A 577 1.68 19.72 22.11
C VAL A 577 1.98 21.02 21.42
N GLN A 578 0.96 21.75 21.01
CA GLN A 578 1.07 23.15 20.58
C GLN A 578 0.14 24.01 21.41
N LEU A 579 0.72 24.88 22.22
CA LEU A 579 0.01 25.83 23.06
C LEU A 579 0.18 27.25 22.51
N ARG A 580 -0.92 27.88 22.16
CA ARG A 580 -1.00 29.29 21.75
C ARG A 580 -1.42 30.12 22.96
N VAL A 581 -0.59 31.07 23.37
CA VAL A 581 -0.82 32.00 24.45
C VAL A 581 -1.15 33.36 23.87
N VAL A 582 -2.35 33.86 24.10
CA VAL A 582 -2.81 35.16 23.63
C VAL A 582 -2.80 36.12 24.81
N PHE A 583 -2.13 37.26 24.67
CA PHE A 583 -2.01 38.28 25.71
C PHE A 583 -3.09 39.37 25.59
N ASP A 584 -3.18 40.25 26.58
CA ASP A 584 -4.19 41.33 26.68
C ASP A 584 -4.06 42.40 25.61
N ASP A 585 -2.90 42.51 24.94
CA ASP A 585 -2.65 43.37 23.78
C ASP A 585 -2.78 42.65 22.43
N ASP A 586 -3.41 41.47 22.43
CA ASP A 586 -3.60 40.59 21.29
C ASP A 586 -2.30 40.05 20.63
N SER A 587 -1.13 40.28 21.28
CA SER A 587 0.09 39.57 20.86
C SER A 587 0.05 38.12 21.28
N GLU A 588 0.81 37.28 20.59
CA GLU A 588 0.75 35.82 20.76
C GLU A 588 2.12 35.20 20.94
N GLU A 589 2.17 34.10 21.67
CA GLU A 589 3.31 33.20 21.76
C GLU A 589 2.86 31.78 21.47
N ILE A 590 3.59 31.05 20.60
CA ILE A 590 3.33 29.65 20.30
C ILE A 590 4.44 28.78 20.90
N ILE A 591 4.05 27.86 21.77
CA ILE A 591 4.96 26.91 22.42
C ILE A 591 4.68 25.52 21.86
N LYS A 592 5.71 24.90 21.27
CA LYS A 592 5.64 23.54 20.71
C LYS A 592 6.47 22.57 21.55
N LYS A 593 5.94 21.37 21.74
CA LYS A 593 6.62 20.22 22.32
C LYS A 593 6.33 19.00 21.47
N SER A 594 7.36 18.22 21.12
CA SER A 594 7.15 16.95 20.39
C SER A 594 6.43 15.93 21.29
N ALA A 595 5.90 14.88 20.69
CA ALA A 595 5.25 13.79 21.41
C ALA A 595 6.16 13.11 22.45
N ARG A 596 7.48 13.36 22.44
CA ARG A 596 8.45 12.85 23.43
C ARG A 596 8.11 13.23 24.88
N VAL A 597 7.37 14.31 25.10
CA VAL A 597 6.94 14.72 26.45
C VAL A 597 6.08 13.67 27.15
N TRP A 598 5.52 12.73 26.37
CA TRP A 598 4.68 11.64 26.87
C TRP A 598 5.44 10.31 27.05
N GLN A 599 6.73 10.27 26.74
CA GLN A 599 7.57 9.10 26.98
C GLN A 599 7.54 8.68 28.45
N ASN A 600 7.76 7.40 28.75
CA ASN A 600 7.68 6.82 30.10
C ASN A 600 6.29 6.93 30.76
N SER A 601 5.23 6.85 29.94
CA SER A 601 3.83 6.87 30.40
C SER A 601 3.43 8.15 31.15
N VAL A 602 4.07 9.27 30.84
CA VAL A 602 3.70 10.57 31.39
C VAL A 602 2.31 10.96 30.93
N GLU A 603 1.41 11.30 31.85
CA GLU A 603 0.04 11.72 31.54
C GLU A 603 -0.16 13.24 31.68
N ARG A 604 0.77 13.93 32.35
CA ARG A 604 0.68 15.36 32.62
C ARG A 604 2.03 16.04 32.50
N ILE A 605 2.06 17.20 31.89
CA ILE A 605 3.24 18.05 31.81
C ILE A 605 2.91 19.47 32.24
N ILE A 606 3.92 20.19 32.73
CA ILE A 606 3.83 21.62 33.03
C ILE A 606 4.56 22.38 31.93
N VAL A 607 3.85 23.28 31.26
CA VAL A 607 4.42 24.20 30.28
C VAL A 607 4.63 25.56 30.97
N PRO A 608 5.88 25.97 31.26
CA PRO A 608 6.17 27.27 31.82
C PRO A 608 6.10 28.37 30.76
N VAL A 609 5.39 29.44 31.00
CA VAL A 609 5.30 30.63 30.17
C VAL A 609 5.84 31.83 30.92
N LYS A 610 6.90 32.46 30.38
CA LYS A 610 7.44 33.72 30.94
C LYS A 610 6.79 34.88 30.17
N HIS A 611 6.18 35.81 30.91
CA HIS A 611 5.48 36.93 30.27
C HIS A 611 5.55 38.21 31.10
N LYS A 612 5.49 39.34 30.44
CA LYS A 612 5.33 40.67 31.06
C LYS A 612 3.90 41.21 30.95
N LYS A 613 3.11 40.61 30.04
CA LYS A 613 1.75 40.98 29.74
C LYS A 613 0.79 40.02 30.42
N LYS A 614 -0.46 40.40 30.60
CA LYS A 614 -1.49 39.54 31.17
C LYS A 614 -1.95 38.53 30.12
N ILE A 615 -2.08 37.27 30.48
CA ILE A 615 -2.64 36.26 29.61
C ILE A 615 -4.15 36.49 29.51
N LYS A 616 -4.65 36.62 28.29
CA LYS A 616 -6.07 36.77 27.94
C LYS A 616 -6.72 35.41 27.64
N ARG A 617 -6.02 34.55 26.90
CA ARG A 617 -6.54 33.26 26.48
C ARG A 617 -5.40 32.26 26.21
N LEU A 618 -5.68 31.00 26.48
CA LEU A 618 -4.84 29.85 26.10
C LEU A 618 -5.63 28.96 25.12
N GLU A 619 -4.97 28.51 24.06
CA GLU A 619 -5.53 27.59 23.08
C GLU A 619 -4.55 26.45 22.83
N LEU A 620 -5.02 25.21 23.02
CA LEU A 620 -4.25 23.99 22.83
C LEU A 620 -4.62 23.35 21.50
N GLY A 621 -3.61 22.83 20.78
CA GLY A 621 -3.78 22.10 19.53
C GLY A 621 -3.50 22.92 18.28
N HIS A 622 -3.59 22.27 17.12
CA HIS A 622 -3.41 22.83 15.78
C HIS A 622 -4.24 22.05 14.78
N ILE A 623 -4.51 22.61 13.59
CA ILE A 623 -5.28 21.93 12.54
C ILE A 623 -4.58 20.65 12.01
N HIS A 624 -3.26 20.56 12.14
CA HIS A 624 -2.45 19.39 11.77
C HIS A 624 -2.17 18.41 12.91
N ILE A 625 -2.72 18.66 14.10
CA ILE A 625 -2.58 17.78 15.27
C ILE A 625 -3.94 17.15 15.55
N PRO A 626 -4.04 15.81 15.55
CA PRO A 626 -5.29 15.13 15.86
C PRO A 626 -5.67 15.34 17.33
N ASP A 627 -6.94 15.62 17.59
CA ASP A 627 -7.51 15.74 18.93
C ASP A 627 -9.03 15.64 18.81
N ILE A 628 -9.61 14.63 19.42
CA ILE A 628 -11.04 14.33 19.26
C ILE A 628 -11.95 15.20 20.15
N ASN A 629 -11.36 15.91 21.13
CA ASN A 629 -12.11 16.70 22.10
C ASN A 629 -11.57 18.14 22.22
N ARG A 630 -12.01 19.01 21.34
CA ARG A 630 -11.60 20.42 21.33
C ARG A 630 -12.23 21.27 22.43
N GLN A 631 -13.18 20.73 23.22
CA GLN A 631 -13.88 21.49 24.27
C GLN A 631 -13.01 21.77 25.49
N ASN A 632 -12.01 20.93 25.78
CA ASN A 632 -11.07 21.07 26.88
C ASN A 632 -9.77 21.82 26.50
N ASN A 633 -9.72 22.38 25.27
CA ASN A 633 -8.52 22.99 24.68
C ASN A 633 -8.44 24.52 24.84
N THR A 634 -9.42 25.18 25.46
CA THR A 634 -9.42 26.64 25.57
C THR A 634 -9.71 27.10 26.99
N VAL A 635 -8.91 28.03 27.47
CA VAL A 635 -9.14 28.73 28.76
C VAL A 635 -9.05 30.23 28.53
N THR A 636 -10.06 30.97 28.98
CA THR A 636 -10.12 32.45 28.92
C THR A 636 -10.08 33.02 30.31
N PHE A 637 -9.37 34.15 30.53
CA PHE A 637 -9.15 34.78 31.81
C PHE A 637 -9.82 36.15 31.91
#